data_63a468a73428490a310065d7b54f1228
#
_entry.id   63a468a73428490a310065d7b54f1228
#
_cell.length_a   1.000
_cell.length_b   1.000
_cell.length_c   1.000
_cell.angle_alpha   90.00
_cell.angle_beta   90.00
_cell.angle_gamma   90.00
#
_symmetry.space_group_name_H-M   'P 1'
#
loop_
_entity.id
_entity.type
_entity.pdbx_description
1 polymer ?
#
loop_
_entity_poly.entity_id
_entity_poly.type
_entity_poly.pdbx_seq_one_letter_code
_entity_poly.pdbx_strand_id
1 'polypeptide(L)'
;MKRFVWIIGLICCMTCIIQAKDRVIERPPFLAWSSNSIEVDKIVMSDTVTTVYIKAFYHPKYWIKIATGSFLKDNNGMLYPIRRGIGITLDKEFWMPESGEAEFQLLFPPIPENVTSLDFSEGDFDGAYKIWGIQLDKDAFYKQKLPKEAVVHKINKKAILPTPKLVYGTATLKGKILDYQKEMIKQVKMHIESPALNIHNEQNIIKIKEDGTFLAELKVVSVTSVALEFPFGWIECLIAPNEETSLIINTKELCRRQAHLQRKDKTYGEPVYFNGYLASLQQELASVDINIVLKSVYYMDMYNDIVGKSADEYKAYVLERLPSIRKEIAQSQYSNACKELLNILVDLDATGKIAMTERELKSAHIAVNKLNREQTDDYFYNTHIDTPKGYYDILKEFSSINTLKALYGKYYASTIYLISFLPDSQKVLEETLGTGQGPLFDNIKFNKLYQSIKNFSPLTTEQHAELKTFSSPVYAEMLNQTNKEIIKKIELNKRKTGFTVNEAGQVSNEDLFPSIISKFRGHTLLVDFWATWCGPCRTANKAILPMKEELKDMDIIYLYITGETSPKGTWENMITDIHGEHFRVTNEQWSFLMSNFNIQGVPTYFVVDPEGNITFKQTGFPGVDTMKEQLMKAMNK
;
A
#
# COMPACT_ATOMS: atom_id res chain seq x y z
N MET A 1 23.52 79.67 65.36
CA MET A 1 24.15 79.15 64.14
C MET A 1 23.71 77.73 63.96
N LYS A 2 22.76 77.45 63.06
CA LYS A 2 22.21 76.13 62.82
C LYS A 2 22.83 75.63 61.49
N ARG A 3 23.50 74.46 61.54
CA ARG A 3 24.03 73.77 60.36
C ARG A 3 22.92 72.88 59.75
N PHE A 4 22.58 73.09 58.48
CA PHE A 4 21.74 72.23 57.70
C PHE A 4 22.64 71.12 57.05
N VAL A 5 22.29 69.89 57.34
CA VAL A 5 22.90 68.73 56.68
C VAL A 5 21.93 68.22 55.60
N TRP A 6 22.38 68.23 54.32
CA TRP A 6 21.66 67.64 53.18
C TRP A 6 22.01 66.20 53.08
N ILE A 7 20.97 65.35 53.23
CA ILE A 7 21.09 63.88 52.95
C ILE A 7 20.63 63.68 51.48
N ILE A 8 21.58 63.35 50.60
CA ILE A 8 21.28 62.89 49.23
C ILE A 8 20.97 61.40 49.31
N GLY A 9 19.68 61.06 49.17
CA GLY A 9 19.24 59.63 49.03
C GLY A 9 19.57 59.17 47.62
N LEU A 10 20.50 58.25 47.50
CA LEU A 10 20.79 57.48 46.27
C LEU A 10 19.73 56.41 46.09
N ILE A 11 18.71 56.62 45.24
CA ILE A 11 17.76 55.58 44.83
C ILE A 11 18.47 54.69 43.84
N CYS A 12 18.97 53.56 44.29
CA CYS A 12 19.51 52.50 43.46
C CYS A 12 18.31 51.73 42.87
N CYS A 13 17.90 52.10 41.63
CA CYS A 13 16.98 51.24 40.87
C CYS A 13 17.70 49.93 40.54
N MET A 14 17.51 48.90 41.36
CA MET A 14 17.79 47.55 40.98
C MET A 14 16.73 47.16 39.95
N THR A 15 17.05 47.31 38.67
CA THR A 15 16.37 46.56 37.60
C THR A 15 16.71 45.11 37.79
N CYS A 16 15.83 44.36 38.45
CA CYS A 16 15.86 42.91 38.37
C CYS A 16 15.66 42.56 36.90
N ILE A 17 16.74 42.27 36.19
CA ILE A 17 16.68 41.56 34.93
C ILE A 17 16.21 40.13 35.33
N ILE A 18 14.90 39.92 35.27
CA ILE A 18 14.34 38.56 35.31
C ILE A 18 14.82 37.92 34.00
N GLN A 19 15.93 37.24 34.06
CA GLN A 19 16.39 36.44 32.95
C GLN A 19 15.39 35.27 32.87
N ALA A 20 14.44 35.36 31.95
CA ALA A 20 13.48 34.28 31.72
C ALA A 20 14.30 33.04 31.40
N LYS A 21 14.12 32.04 32.23
CA LYS A 21 14.84 30.75 32.09
C LYS A 21 14.21 29.98 30.94
N ASP A 22 15.01 29.62 29.94
CA ASP A 22 14.56 28.79 28.84
C ASP A 22 13.82 27.56 29.36
N ARG A 23 12.61 27.33 28.86
CA ARG A 23 11.86 26.10 29.14
C ARG A 23 12.34 25.00 28.23
N VAL A 24 12.92 23.94 28.79
CA VAL A 24 13.48 22.80 28.08
C VAL A 24 12.62 21.57 28.30
N ILE A 25 12.14 20.97 27.23
CA ILE A 25 11.35 19.73 27.24
C ILE A 25 12.12 18.68 26.46
N GLU A 26 12.69 17.73 27.16
CA GLU A 26 13.43 16.60 26.61
C GLU A 26 12.47 15.51 26.21
N ARG A 27 12.58 14.97 25.00
CA ARG A 27 11.81 13.85 24.45
C ARG A 27 10.31 13.98 24.76
N PRO A 28 9.66 15.06 24.29
CA PRO A 28 8.26 15.31 24.60
C PRO A 28 7.40 14.11 24.14
N PRO A 29 6.45 13.63 24.98
CA PRO A 29 5.47 12.65 24.53
C PRO A 29 4.62 13.24 23.40
N PHE A 30 4.11 12.39 22.50
CA PHE A 30 3.23 12.77 21.39
C PHE A 30 2.13 11.72 21.20
N LEU A 31 1.09 12.04 20.43
CA LEU A 31 -0.04 11.12 20.17
C LEU A 31 0.24 10.22 18.95
N ALA A 32 0.64 10.82 17.83
CA ALA A 32 0.95 10.09 16.61
C ALA A 32 1.87 10.90 15.71
N TRP A 33 2.46 10.24 14.72
CA TRP A 33 3.16 10.87 13.60
C TRP A 33 2.71 10.30 12.25
N SER A 34 2.96 11.02 11.16
CA SER A 34 2.70 10.54 9.79
C SER A 34 3.86 9.71 9.23
N SER A 35 5.04 9.81 9.82
CA SER A 35 6.24 9.09 9.42
C SER A 35 7.18 8.94 10.60
N ASN A 36 7.91 7.83 10.67
CA ASN A 36 8.97 7.57 11.63
C ASN A 36 10.34 8.11 11.18
N SER A 37 10.39 8.85 10.06
CA SER A 37 11.63 9.42 9.54
C SER A 37 12.15 10.58 10.36
N ILE A 38 11.30 11.27 11.13
CA ILE A 38 11.72 12.34 12.03
C ILE A 38 11.11 12.19 13.41
N GLU A 39 11.87 12.56 14.44
CA GLU A 39 11.42 12.61 15.83
C GLU A 39 11.81 13.91 16.49
N VAL A 40 10.97 14.42 17.39
CA VAL A 40 11.33 15.53 18.26
C VAL A 40 12.14 15.01 19.44
N ASP A 41 13.44 15.33 19.46
CA ASP A 41 14.33 14.95 20.56
C ASP A 41 14.23 15.93 21.73
N LYS A 42 14.09 17.22 21.42
CA LYS A 42 14.01 18.28 22.44
C LYS A 42 13.30 19.53 21.89
N ILE A 43 12.60 20.23 22.76
CA ILE A 43 12.07 21.59 22.49
C ILE A 43 12.67 22.56 23.52
N VAL A 44 13.21 23.66 23.04
CA VAL A 44 13.70 24.77 23.85
C VAL A 44 12.87 26.00 23.52
N MET A 45 12.17 26.54 24.52
CA MET A 45 11.31 27.72 24.40
C MET A 45 11.94 28.87 25.16
N SER A 46 12.19 29.99 24.46
CA SER A 46 12.65 31.25 25.02
C SER A 46 11.71 32.40 24.60
N ASP A 47 11.92 33.58 25.18
CA ASP A 47 11.13 34.76 24.85
C ASP A 47 11.27 35.26 23.38
N THR A 48 12.28 34.77 22.66
CA THR A 48 12.58 35.23 21.29
C THR A 48 12.39 34.18 20.24
N VAL A 49 12.50 32.89 20.62
CA VAL A 49 12.50 31.77 19.67
C VAL A 49 12.10 30.46 20.36
N THR A 50 11.38 29.64 19.64
CA THR A 50 11.19 28.22 19.99
C THR A 50 12.04 27.38 19.05
N THR A 51 12.94 26.56 19.60
CA THR A 51 13.82 25.67 18.84
C THR A 51 13.38 24.23 19.05
N VAL A 52 13.07 23.55 17.95
CA VAL A 52 12.74 22.11 17.94
C VAL A 52 13.93 21.35 17.40
N TYR A 53 14.49 20.48 18.22
CA TYR A 53 15.59 19.59 17.86
C TYR A 53 15.01 18.31 17.29
N ILE A 54 15.42 17.97 16.08
CA ILE A 54 14.94 16.82 15.34
C ILE A 54 16.05 15.79 15.22
N LYS A 55 15.71 14.53 15.45
CA LYS A 55 16.47 13.36 15.01
C LYS A 55 15.80 12.79 13.77
N ALA A 56 16.58 12.61 12.73
CA ALA A 56 16.13 12.01 11.48
C ALA A 56 16.70 10.61 11.31
N PHE A 57 15.88 9.70 10.79
CA PHE A 57 16.20 8.29 10.56
C PHE A 57 15.68 7.91 9.19
N TYR A 58 16.58 7.68 8.23
CA TYR A 58 16.19 7.28 6.89
C TYR A 58 17.27 6.41 6.24
N HIS A 59 17.00 5.87 5.07
CA HIS A 59 17.96 5.02 4.37
C HIS A 59 19.25 5.78 4.06
N PRO A 60 20.45 5.19 4.31
CA PRO A 60 21.72 5.77 3.91
C PRO A 60 21.73 6.16 2.44
N LYS A 61 22.30 7.31 2.10
CA LYS A 61 22.38 7.83 0.73
C LYS A 61 21.04 8.19 0.06
N TYR A 62 19.94 8.15 0.79
CA TYR A 62 18.67 8.75 0.37
C TYR A 62 18.54 10.13 1.00
N TRP A 63 17.55 10.89 0.59
CA TRP A 63 17.34 12.25 1.09
C TRP A 63 16.00 12.43 1.81
N ILE A 64 15.98 13.38 2.72
CA ILE A 64 14.79 13.94 3.33
C ILE A 64 14.74 15.43 3.01
N LYS A 65 13.60 16.06 3.20
CA LYS A 65 13.41 17.50 2.98
C LYS A 65 12.45 18.05 4.03
N ILE A 66 12.67 19.27 4.48
CA ILE A 66 11.72 20.02 5.31
C ILE A 66 11.28 21.26 4.52
N ALA A 67 9.97 21.41 4.34
CA ALA A 67 9.41 22.51 3.55
C ALA A 67 9.43 23.86 4.30
N THR A 68 9.58 24.97 3.56
CA THR A 68 9.43 26.34 4.11
C THR A 68 8.02 26.64 4.59
N GLY A 69 7.02 25.89 4.14
CA GLY A 69 5.64 25.96 4.61
C GLY A 69 5.38 25.30 5.98
N SER A 70 6.40 24.74 6.62
CA SER A 70 6.26 24.06 7.92
C SER A 70 5.82 25.01 9.02
N PHE A 71 5.03 24.50 9.97
CA PHE A 71 4.56 25.26 11.12
C PHE A 71 4.35 24.40 12.36
N LEU A 72 4.34 25.05 13.52
CA LEU A 72 3.77 24.51 14.74
C LEU A 72 2.36 25.07 14.93
N LYS A 73 1.45 24.27 15.44
CA LYS A 73 0.09 24.67 15.83
C LYS A 73 -0.10 24.35 17.29
N ASP A 74 -0.54 25.32 18.09
CA ASP A 74 -0.80 25.11 19.51
C ASP A 74 -2.22 24.55 19.78
N ASN A 75 -2.48 24.19 21.03
CA ASN A 75 -3.77 23.71 21.49
C ASN A 75 -4.92 24.73 21.39
N ASN A 76 -4.63 26.00 21.10
CA ASN A 76 -5.61 27.06 20.86
C ASN A 76 -5.84 27.30 19.36
N GLY A 77 -5.10 26.60 18.49
CA GLY A 77 -5.18 26.71 17.04
C GLY A 77 -4.29 27.82 16.44
N MET A 78 -3.44 28.50 17.25
CA MET A 78 -2.49 29.48 16.75
C MET A 78 -1.37 28.81 15.97
N LEU A 79 -1.02 29.36 14.82
CA LEU A 79 0.03 28.87 13.95
C LEU A 79 1.34 29.67 14.13
N TYR A 80 2.43 28.94 14.23
CA TYR A 80 3.80 29.48 14.34
C TYR A 80 4.59 28.98 13.13
N PRO A 81 4.71 29.78 12.05
CA PRO A 81 5.43 29.36 10.84
C PRO A 81 6.92 29.22 11.11
N ILE A 82 7.56 28.28 10.44
CA ILE A 82 9.00 28.07 10.54
C ILE A 82 9.77 29.31 10.08
N ARG A 83 10.84 29.67 10.80
CA ARG A 83 11.72 30.77 10.43
C ARG A 83 12.91 30.28 9.61
N ARG A 84 13.55 29.21 10.06
CA ARG A 84 14.72 28.59 9.38
C ARG A 84 15.07 27.24 9.98
N GLY A 85 15.91 26.48 9.27
CA GLY A 85 16.63 25.31 9.79
C GLY A 85 18.06 25.65 10.20
N ILE A 86 18.63 24.86 11.10
CA ILE A 86 20.07 24.82 11.42
C ILE A 86 20.49 23.37 11.26
N GLY A 87 21.52 23.11 10.44
CA GLY A 87 21.93 21.78 10.05
C GLY A 87 21.11 21.18 8.88
N ILE A 88 20.06 21.89 8.45
CA ILE A 88 19.24 21.55 7.28
C ILE A 88 18.82 22.84 6.56
N THR A 89 18.80 22.82 5.22
CA THR A 89 18.29 23.92 4.39
C THR A 89 16.88 23.60 3.96
N LEU A 90 15.91 24.47 4.27
CA LEU A 90 14.51 24.27 3.89
C LEU A 90 14.35 24.19 2.36
N ASP A 91 13.41 23.38 1.91
CA ASP A 91 13.09 23.06 0.49
C ASP A 91 14.24 22.42 -0.31
N LYS A 92 15.36 22.09 0.33
CA LYS A 92 16.47 21.38 -0.33
C LYS A 92 16.60 19.95 0.19
N GLU A 93 17.06 19.07 -0.68
CA GLU A 93 17.38 17.69 -0.35
C GLU A 93 18.52 17.66 0.68
N PHE A 94 18.27 17.02 1.82
CA PHE A 94 19.26 16.70 2.83
C PHE A 94 19.60 15.22 2.71
N TRP A 95 20.77 14.94 2.17
CA TRP A 95 21.23 13.56 1.92
C TRP A 95 21.70 12.92 3.23
N MET A 96 21.10 11.78 3.56
CA MET A 96 21.41 11.05 4.78
C MET A 96 22.82 10.48 4.74
N PRO A 97 23.56 10.53 5.87
CA PRO A 97 24.88 9.94 5.98
C PRO A 97 24.83 8.39 5.94
N GLU A 98 25.99 7.77 5.89
CA GLU A 98 26.13 6.29 5.89
C GLU A 98 25.50 5.61 7.13
N SER A 99 25.38 6.33 8.26
CA SER A 99 24.69 5.84 9.45
C SER A 99 23.16 5.75 9.27
N GLY A 100 22.58 6.46 8.30
CA GLY A 100 21.14 6.63 8.20
C GLY A 100 20.51 7.49 9.30
N GLU A 101 21.34 8.18 10.13
CA GLU A 101 20.91 9.04 11.24
C GLU A 101 21.47 10.43 11.09
N ALA A 102 20.68 11.46 11.38
CA ALA A 102 21.09 12.85 11.36
C ALA A 102 20.36 13.67 12.41
N GLU A 103 20.94 14.81 12.78
CA GLU A 103 20.35 15.75 13.74
C GLU A 103 20.34 17.15 13.13
N PHE A 104 19.24 17.89 13.33
CA PHE A 104 19.11 19.29 12.93
C PHE A 104 18.10 20.01 13.81
N GLN A 105 18.00 21.33 13.65
CA GLN A 105 17.11 22.16 14.45
C GLN A 105 16.18 22.95 13.53
N LEU A 106 14.94 23.11 13.98
CA LEU A 106 13.93 23.94 13.32
C LEU A 106 13.55 25.09 14.26
N LEU A 107 13.62 26.32 13.77
CA LEU A 107 13.39 27.52 14.55
C LEU A 107 12.03 28.13 14.20
N PHE A 108 11.26 28.42 15.24
CA PHE A 108 9.92 29.00 15.16
C PHE A 108 9.82 30.28 15.98
N PRO A 109 8.76 31.12 15.81
CA PRO A 109 8.46 32.21 16.73
C PRO A 109 8.36 31.73 18.19
N PRO A 110 8.52 32.63 19.18
CA PRO A 110 8.33 32.27 20.56
C PRO A 110 6.89 31.81 20.82
N ILE A 111 6.75 30.74 21.59
CA ILE A 111 5.46 30.17 21.96
C ILE A 111 5.18 30.54 23.40
N PRO A 112 3.96 31.01 23.75
CA PRO A 112 3.58 31.38 25.11
C PRO A 112 3.72 30.23 26.11
N GLU A 113 4.09 30.54 27.35
CA GLU A 113 4.31 29.55 28.43
C GLU A 113 3.06 28.74 28.78
N ASN A 114 1.88 29.31 28.58
CA ASN A 114 0.59 28.65 28.86
C ASN A 114 0.17 27.61 27.81
N VAL A 115 0.91 27.46 26.73
CA VAL A 115 0.68 26.41 25.73
C VAL A 115 1.09 25.06 26.32
N THR A 116 0.20 24.09 26.22
CA THR A 116 0.40 22.75 26.81
C THR A 116 0.73 21.67 25.79
N SER A 117 0.35 21.85 24.51
CA SER A 117 0.68 20.93 23.44
C SER A 117 0.84 21.62 22.09
N LEU A 118 1.56 20.96 21.21
CA LEU A 118 1.83 21.42 19.83
C LEU A 118 1.58 20.28 18.84
N ASP A 119 1.17 20.64 17.64
CA ASP A 119 1.30 19.82 16.45
C ASP A 119 2.39 20.38 15.55
N PHE A 120 3.25 19.55 15.01
CA PHE A 120 4.14 19.90 13.91
C PHE A 120 3.52 19.47 12.59
N SER A 121 3.55 20.35 11.59
CA SER A 121 3.12 20.01 10.23
C SER A 121 4.04 20.65 9.20
N GLU A 122 4.48 19.87 8.24
CA GLU A 122 5.24 20.34 7.08
C GLU A 122 4.34 20.97 6.00
N GLY A 123 3.05 20.73 6.06
CA GLY A 123 2.05 21.23 5.11
C GLY A 123 0.90 20.23 4.92
N ASP A 124 0.04 20.54 3.95
CA ASP A 124 -1.13 19.71 3.64
C ASP A 124 -0.98 19.04 2.26
N PHE A 125 0.10 18.30 2.08
CA PHE A 125 0.40 17.52 0.88
C PHE A 125 0.73 16.07 1.26
N ASP A 126 0.60 15.16 0.30
CA ASP A 126 0.91 13.74 0.50
C ASP A 126 2.39 13.55 0.82
N GLY A 127 2.65 12.77 1.88
CA GLY A 127 4.01 12.53 2.37
C GLY A 127 4.57 13.61 3.30
N ALA A 128 3.83 14.68 3.60
CA ALA A 128 4.24 15.70 4.56
C ALA A 128 4.48 15.09 5.95
N TYR A 129 5.58 15.49 6.59
CA TYR A 129 5.84 15.10 7.96
C TYR A 129 4.88 15.82 8.91
N LYS A 130 4.17 15.05 9.73
CA LYS A 130 3.25 15.57 10.75
C LYS A 130 3.50 14.81 12.06
N ILE A 131 3.51 15.54 13.17
CA ILE A 131 3.57 14.97 14.53
C ILE A 131 2.48 15.65 15.35
N TRP A 132 1.51 14.89 15.82
CA TRP A 132 0.35 15.40 16.54
C TRP A 132 0.48 15.23 18.04
N GLY A 133 -0.02 16.21 18.77
CA GLY A 133 -0.16 16.18 20.22
C GLY A 133 1.16 16.09 20.98
N ILE A 134 2.18 16.84 20.56
CA ILE A 134 3.46 16.96 21.26
C ILE A 134 3.21 17.66 22.59
N GLN A 135 3.45 16.98 23.71
CA GLN A 135 3.17 17.49 25.06
C GLN A 135 4.31 18.38 25.57
N LEU A 136 3.97 19.59 26.01
CA LEU A 136 4.94 20.54 26.56
C LEU A 136 5.00 20.55 28.08
N ASP A 137 3.95 20.04 28.75
CA ASP A 137 3.91 19.97 30.20
C ASP A 137 4.49 18.64 30.70
N LYS A 138 5.51 18.71 31.57
CA LYS A 138 6.13 17.51 32.16
C LYS A 138 5.18 16.79 33.12
N ASP A 139 4.26 17.52 33.74
CA ASP A 139 3.33 16.97 34.73
C ASP A 139 2.01 16.53 34.11
N ALA A 140 1.65 17.04 32.93
CA ALA A 140 0.55 16.59 32.11
C ALA A 140 0.91 15.33 31.33
N PHE A 141 1.42 14.30 32.00
CA PHE A 141 1.51 12.98 31.37
C PHE A 141 0.10 12.57 30.94
N TYR A 142 -0.13 12.62 29.64
CA TYR A 142 -1.37 12.11 29.08
C TYR A 142 -1.49 10.62 29.43
N LYS A 143 -2.25 10.34 30.49
CA LYS A 143 -2.63 8.97 30.86
C LYS A 143 -3.78 8.56 29.97
N GLN A 144 -3.44 7.84 28.90
CA GLN A 144 -4.42 7.26 28.01
C GLN A 144 -5.41 6.40 28.81
N LYS A 145 -6.69 6.76 28.75
CA LYS A 145 -7.76 5.97 29.39
C LYS A 145 -8.15 4.86 28.42
N LEU A 146 -7.72 3.66 28.73
CA LEU A 146 -8.14 2.48 27.98
C LEU A 146 -9.62 2.19 28.27
N PRO A 147 -10.46 2.00 27.25
CA PRO A 147 -11.82 1.52 27.43
C PRO A 147 -11.81 0.08 27.98
N LYS A 148 -12.92 -0.35 28.56
CA LYS A 148 -13.04 -1.70 29.16
C LYS A 148 -12.81 -2.83 28.16
N GLU A 149 -13.08 -2.57 26.89
CA GLU A 149 -12.92 -3.48 25.77
C GLU A 149 -11.46 -3.62 25.32
N ALA A 150 -10.56 -2.74 25.78
CA ALA A 150 -9.11 -2.85 25.49
C ALA A 150 -8.47 -3.91 26.41
N VAL A 151 -8.72 -5.16 26.08
CA VAL A 151 -8.27 -6.32 26.86
C VAL A 151 -7.15 -7.03 26.12
N VAL A 152 -6.02 -7.27 26.81
CA VAL A 152 -4.99 -8.17 26.31
C VAL A 152 -5.37 -9.61 26.69
N HIS A 153 -5.58 -10.44 25.68
CA HIS A 153 -5.97 -11.83 25.88
C HIS A 153 -4.79 -12.67 26.39
N LYS A 154 -5.06 -13.51 27.38
CA LYS A 154 -4.07 -14.47 27.86
C LYS A 154 -3.84 -15.55 26.79
N ILE A 155 -2.59 -15.82 26.47
CA ILE A 155 -2.21 -16.86 25.51
C ILE A 155 -2.55 -18.24 26.11
N ASN A 156 -3.45 -18.96 25.45
CA ASN A 156 -3.67 -20.37 25.73
C ASN A 156 -2.72 -21.21 24.86
N LYS A 157 -1.61 -21.64 25.45
CA LYS A 157 -0.56 -22.42 24.74
C LYS A 157 -1.09 -23.71 24.05
N LYS A 158 -2.18 -24.28 24.56
CA LYS A 158 -2.82 -25.49 24.00
C LYS A 158 -3.92 -25.19 22.98
N ALA A 159 -4.17 -23.92 22.65
CA ALA A 159 -5.16 -23.56 21.65
C ALA A 159 -4.83 -24.22 20.30
N ILE A 160 -5.84 -24.73 19.63
CA ILE A 160 -5.71 -25.39 18.32
C ILE A 160 -6.22 -24.41 17.27
N LEU A 161 -5.56 -24.34 16.12
CA LEU A 161 -6.04 -23.58 14.97
C LEU A 161 -7.34 -24.22 14.46
N PRO A 162 -8.49 -23.54 14.54
CA PRO A 162 -9.74 -24.14 14.09
C PRO A 162 -9.73 -24.30 12.57
N THR A 163 -10.43 -25.31 12.07
CA THR A 163 -10.65 -25.43 10.62
C THR A 163 -11.63 -24.35 10.17
N PRO A 164 -11.28 -23.48 9.22
CA PRO A 164 -12.17 -22.42 8.76
C PRO A 164 -13.38 -23.00 8.02
N LYS A 165 -14.51 -22.30 8.14
CA LYS A 165 -15.74 -22.65 7.42
C LYS A 165 -15.70 -22.04 6.02
N LEU A 166 -16.17 -22.78 5.04
CA LEU A 166 -16.48 -22.30 3.70
C LEU A 166 -17.98 -21.99 3.64
N VAL A 167 -18.34 -20.72 3.75
CA VAL A 167 -19.72 -20.25 3.69
C VAL A 167 -19.76 -18.82 3.18
N TYR A 168 -20.66 -18.50 2.26
CA TYR A 168 -20.85 -17.13 1.81
C TYR A 168 -21.58 -16.34 2.88
N GLY A 169 -20.98 -15.26 3.35
CA GLY A 169 -21.54 -14.43 4.40
C GLY A 169 -20.93 -13.04 4.48
N THR A 170 -21.45 -12.25 5.41
CA THR A 170 -20.94 -10.91 5.68
C THR A 170 -20.00 -10.95 6.87
N ALA A 171 -18.74 -10.57 6.67
CA ALA A 171 -17.81 -10.28 7.76
C ALA A 171 -17.97 -8.81 8.19
N THR A 172 -17.97 -8.57 9.50
CA THR A 172 -18.05 -7.22 10.07
C THR A 172 -16.73 -6.85 10.72
N LEU A 173 -16.10 -5.77 10.26
CA LEU A 173 -14.89 -5.20 10.85
C LEU A 173 -15.21 -3.87 11.49
N LYS A 174 -15.03 -3.76 12.80
CA LYS A 174 -15.19 -2.52 13.57
C LYS A 174 -13.84 -2.05 14.09
N GLY A 175 -13.64 -0.74 14.12
CA GLY A 175 -12.45 -0.17 14.72
C GLY A 175 -12.73 1.10 15.51
N LYS A 176 -11.91 1.35 16.53
CA LYS A 176 -11.89 2.59 17.30
C LYS A 176 -10.44 3.02 17.51
N ILE A 177 -10.14 4.23 17.07
CA ILE A 177 -8.83 4.86 17.28
C ILE A 177 -8.89 5.59 18.62
N LEU A 178 -7.97 5.26 19.52
CA LEU A 178 -7.86 5.95 20.82
C LEU A 178 -7.29 7.35 20.61
N ASP A 179 -7.84 8.31 21.35
CA ASP A 179 -7.40 9.72 21.32
C ASP A 179 -7.40 10.33 19.92
N TYR A 180 -8.35 9.89 19.10
CA TYR A 180 -8.52 10.32 17.74
C TYR A 180 -8.70 11.83 17.62
N GLN A 181 -7.95 12.44 16.70
CA GLN A 181 -8.11 13.82 16.27
C GLN A 181 -8.40 13.80 14.76
N LYS A 182 -9.39 14.57 14.32
CA LYS A 182 -9.87 14.59 12.93
C LYS A 182 -8.78 14.96 11.92
N GLU A 183 -7.78 15.72 12.37
CA GLU A 183 -6.63 16.15 11.58
C GLU A 183 -5.62 15.03 11.31
N MET A 184 -5.61 13.96 12.13
CA MET A 184 -4.69 12.84 11.96
C MET A 184 -4.99 12.05 10.69
N ILE A 185 -6.25 11.66 10.51
CA ILE A 185 -6.69 10.84 9.39
C ILE A 185 -8.23 10.86 9.28
N LYS A 186 -8.76 10.95 8.07
CA LYS A 186 -10.21 10.96 7.80
C LYS A 186 -10.72 9.62 7.28
N GLN A 187 -9.83 8.78 6.80
CA GLN A 187 -10.16 7.50 6.17
C GLN A 187 -9.02 6.51 6.34
N VAL A 188 -9.36 5.22 6.39
CA VAL A 188 -8.43 4.09 6.43
C VAL A 188 -8.43 3.42 5.08
N LYS A 189 -7.26 3.12 4.55
CA LYS A 189 -7.14 2.25 3.40
C LYS A 189 -7.11 0.80 3.90
N MET A 190 -7.98 -0.02 3.34
CA MET A 190 -8.08 -1.43 3.67
C MET A 190 -7.68 -2.25 2.46
N HIS A 191 -6.68 -3.09 2.64
CA HIS A 191 -6.21 -4.04 1.65
C HIS A 191 -6.74 -5.43 2.00
N ILE A 192 -7.39 -6.06 1.05
CA ILE A 192 -8.01 -7.37 1.24
C ILE A 192 -7.23 -8.39 0.43
N GLU A 193 -6.83 -9.48 1.08
CA GLU A 193 -6.29 -10.66 0.42
C GLU A 193 -7.25 -11.82 0.63
N SER A 194 -8.07 -12.09 -0.36
CA SER A 194 -8.99 -13.22 -0.35
C SER A 194 -8.60 -14.25 -1.40
N PRO A 195 -8.22 -15.47 -0.99
CA PRO A 195 -7.88 -16.55 -1.91
C PRO A 195 -9.02 -16.86 -2.87
N ALA A 196 -10.23 -16.95 -2.34
CA ALA A 196 -11.42 -17.31 -3.10
C ALA A 196 -11.83 -16.24 -4.13
N LEU A 197 -11.45 -14.99 -3.91
CA LEU A 197 -11.85 -13.88 -4.77
C LEU A 197 -10.74 -13.41 -5.70
N ASN A 198 -9.53 -13.98 -5.58
CA ASN A 198 -8.31 -13.47 -6.22
C ASN A 198 -8.18 -11.95 -6.10
N ILE A 199 -8.56 -11.44 -4.93
CA ILE A 199 -8.42 -10.03 -4.60
C ILE A 199 -7.00 -9.85 -4.07
N HIS A 200 -6.12 -9.44 -4.97
CA HIS A 200 -4.82 -8.91 -4.62
C HIS A 200 -4.97 -7.40 -4.51
N ASN A 201 -4.76 -6.84 -3.32
CA ASN A 201 -4.74 -5.39 -3.09
C ASN A 201 -5.98 -4.64 -3.62
N GLU A 202 -7.18 -5.19 -3.52
CA GLU A 202 -8.36 -4.34 -3.67
C GLU A 202 -8.37 -3.32 -2.54
N GLN A 203 -8.07 -2.09 -2.89
CA GLN A 203 -8.05 -1.00 -1.94
C GLN A 203 -9.47 -0.51 -1.70
N ASN A 204 -9.97 -0.76 -0.51
CA ASN A 204 -11.23 -0.20 -0.03
C ASN A 204 -10.93 0.95 0.93
N ILE A 205 -11.70 2.02 0.83
CA ILE A 205 -11.57 3.19 1.70
C ILE A 205 -12.69 3.17 2.73
N ILE A 206 -12.33 3.15 4.00
CA ILE A 206 -13.25 3.20 5.13
C ILE A 206 -13.21 4.59 5.73
N LYS A 207 -14.35 5.26 5.83
CA LYS A 207 -14.47 6.57 6.49
C LYS A 207 -14.41 6.42 8.01
N ILE A 208 -13.68 7.30 8.67
CA ILE A 208 -13.63 7.40 10.12
C ILE A 208 -14.65 8.45 10.57
N LYS A 209 -15.45 8.10 11.58
CA LYS A 209 -16.40 9.02 12.21
C LYS A 209 -15.68 10.02 13.13
N GLU A 210 -16.37 11.05 13.56
CA GLU A 210 -15.81 12.10 14.43
C GLU A 210 -15.34 11.59 15.79
N ASP A 211 -15.92 10.48 16.26
CA ASP A 211 -15.54 9.81 17.50
C ASP A 211 -14.37 8.80 17.35
N GLY A 212 -13.74 8.77 16.18
CA GLY A 212 -12.64 7.86 15.86
C GLY A 212 -13.06 6.42 15.54
N THR A 213 -14.37 6.15 15.41
CA THR A 213 -14.86 4.82 15.05
C THR A 213 -14.98 4.64 13.54
N PHE A 214 -14.84 3.40 13.09
CA PHE A 214 -15.11 3.01 11.71
C PHE A 214 -15.75 1.62 11.63
N LEU A 215 -16.42 1.36 10.50
CA LEU A 215 -17.12 0.11 10.22
C LEU A 215 -16.92 -0.27 8.76
N ALA A 216 -16.62 -1.54 8.51
CA ALA A 216 -16.66 -2.15 7.18
C ALA A 216 -17.45 -3.48 7.24
N GLU A 217 -18.26 -3.69 6.22
CA GLU A 217 -18.98 -4.95 5.97
C GLU A 217 -18.55 -5.51 4.63
N LEU A 218 -18.05 -6.74 4.65
CA LEU A 218 -17.43 -7.39 3.49
C LEU A 218 -18.09 -8.73 3.21
N LYS A 219 -18.40 -9.00 1.96
CA LYS A 219 -18.84 -10.32 1.52
C LYS A 219 -17.64 -11.22 1.33
N VAL A 220 -17.54 -12.28 2.10
CA VAL A 220 -16.44 -13.24 2.08
C VAL A 220 -16.97 -14.66 2.10
N VAL A 221 -16.17 -15.61 1.63
CA VAL A 221 -16.54 -17.03 1.57
C VAL A 221 -15.76 -17.89 2.56
N SER A 222 -14.74 -17.32 3.18
CA SER A 222 -13.89 -17.97 4.17
C SER A 222 -13.21 -16.94 5.03
N VAL A 223 -12.38 -17.39 5.97
CA VAL A 223 -11.43 -16.53 6.65
C VAL A 223 -10.60 -15.77 5.61
N THR A 224 -10.47 -14.48 5.82
CA THR A 224 -9.84 -13.54 4.88
C THR A 224 -8.89 -12.64 5.67
N SER A 225 -7.68 -12.47 5.17
CA SER A 225 -6.71 -11.54 5.74
C SER A 225 -6.98 -10.12 5.24
N VAL A 226 -6.93 -9.17 6.14
CA VAL A 226 -7.14 -7.75 5.88
C VAL A 226 -5.99 -6.97 6.49
N ALA A 227 -5.40 -6.04 5.73
CA ALA A 227 -4.42 -5.09 6.23
C ALA A 227 -5.01 -3.68 6.19
N LEU A 228 -5.01 -3.01 7.34
CA LEU A 228 -5.41 -1.61 7.50
C LEU A 228 -4.17 -0.73 7.44
N GLU A 229 -4.13 0.17 6.46
CA GLU A 229 -3.03 1.13 6.27
C GLU A 229 -3.39 2.46 6.91
N PHE A 230 -2.56 2.87 7.87
CA PHE A 230 -2.59 4.17 8.53
C PHE A 230 -1.30 4.93 8.23
N PRO A 231 -1.29 6.26 8.29
CA PRO A 231 -0.05 7.04 8.18
C PRO A 231 1.02 6.62 9.20
N PHE A 232 0.57 6.12 10.36
CA PHE A 232 1.40 5.72 11.49
C PHE A 232 1.65 4.21 11.59
N GLY A 233 1.33 3.42 10.55
CA GLY A 233 1.65 1.99 10.48
C GLY A 233 0.51 1.12 9.96
N TRP A 234 0.77 -0.18 9.94
CA TRP A 234 -0.14 -1.20 9.42
C TRP A 234 -0.68 -2.08 10.55
N ILE A 235 -1.95 -2.47 10.43
CA ILE A 235 -2.58 -3.47 11.30
C ILE A 235 -3.13 -4.57 10.41
N GLU A 236 -2.65 -5.80 10.62
CA GLU A 236 -3.20 -6.98 9.98
C GLU A 236 -4.24 -7.63 10.88
N CYS A 237 -5.36 -8.07 10.32
CA CYS A 237 -6.39 -8.79 11.03
C CYS A 237 -7.07 -9.85 10.15
N LEU A 238 -7.74 -10.79 10.80
CA LEU A 238 -8.54 -11.83 10.18
C LEU A 238 -10.02 -11.49 10.33
N ILE A 239 -10.77 -11.62 9.26
CA ILE A 239 -12.23 -11.54 9.25
C ILE A 239 -12.80 -12.87 8.71
N ALA A 240 -14.03 -13.18 9.06
CA ALA A 240 -14.66 -14.42 8.60
C ALA A 240 -16.16 -14.22 8.34
N PRO A 241 -16.79 -15.07 7.49
CA PRO A 241 -18.21 -14.97 7.18
C PRO A 241 -19.09 -15.05 8.43
N ASN A 242 -20.02 -14.12 8.57
CA ASN A 242 -20.98 -14.02 9.68
C ASN A 242 -20.32 -13.83 11.06
N GLU A 243 -19.08 -13.37 11.09
CA GLU A 243 -18.31 -13.10 12.30
C GLU A 243 -17.99 -11.60 12.38
N GLU A 244 -17.79 -11.13 13.63
CA GLU A 244 -17.34 -9.78 13.91
C GLU A 244 -15.90 -9.79 14.40
N THR A 245 -15.05 -8.95 13.80
CA THR A 245 -13.73 -8.58 14.31
C THR A 245 -13.76 -7.13 14.74
N SER A 246 -13.34 -6.84 15.96
CA SER A 246 -13.32 -5.48 16.51
C SER A 246 -11.92 -5.11 17.01
N LEU A 247 -11.47 -3.90 16.68
CA LEU A 247 -10.14 -3.38 16.95
C LEU A 247 -10.21 -2.11 17.79
N ILE A 248 -9.37 -2.03 18.84
CA ILE A 248 -9.09 -0.77 19.53
C ILE A 248 -7.63 -0.44 19.27
N ILE A 249 -7.37 0.69 18.61
CA ILE A 249 -6.08 1.06 18.05
C ILE A 249 -5.44 2.14 18.92
N ASN A 250 -4.27 1.81 19.48
CA ASN A 250 -3.43 2.74 20.22
C ASN A 250 -2.38 3.33 19.29
N THR A 251 -2.64 4.51 18.75
CA THR A 251 -1.79 5.16 17.74
C THR A 251 -0.38 5.39 18.24
N LYS A 252 -0.23 5.81 19.49
CA LYS A 252 1.07 6.04 20.14
C LYS A 252 1.93 4.77 20.15
N GLU A 253 1.34 3.65 20.58
CA GLU A 253 2.07 2.39 20.64
C GLU A 253 2.29 1.78 19.26
N LEU A 254 1.38 2.04 18.31
CA LEU A 254 1.57 1.65 16.90
C LEU A 254 2.76 2.40 16.27
N CYS A 255 2.87 3.70 16.50
CA CYS A 255 4.02 4.51 16.10
C CYS A 255 5.33 3.98 16.71
N ARG A 256 5.32 3.66 18.00
CA ARG A 256 6.49 3.12 18.72
C ARG A 256 6.89 1.74 18.19
N ARG A 257 5.92 0.87 17.89
CA ARG A 257 6.19 -0.42 17.27
C ARG A 257 6.87 -0.25 15.91
N GLN A 258 6.41 0.67 15.09
CA GLN A 258 7.00 0.94 13.79
C GLN A 258 8.46 1.42 13.92
N ALA A 259 8.74 2.31 14.87
CA ALA A 259 10.09 2.75 15.18
C ALA A 259 10.97 1.61 15.69
N HIS A 260 10.44 0.72 16.54
CA HIS A 260 11.15 -0.45 17.04
C HIS A 260 11.51 -1.45 15.92
N LEU A 261 10.59 -1.72 15.00
CA LEU A 261 10.86 -2.61 13.86
C LEU A 261 12.00 -2.08 12.98
N GLN A 262 12.11 -0.77 12.85
CA GLN A 262 13.17 -0.13 12.08
C GLN A 262 14.51 -0.05 12.82
N ARG A 263 14.49 0.36 14.10
CA ARG A 263 15.69 0.73 14.85
C ARG A 263 16.07 -0.22 16.00
N LYS A 264 15.13 -1.07 16.40
CA LYS A 264 15.25 -2.04 17.51
C LYS A 264 15.65 -1.45 18.89
N ASP A 265 15.57 -0.13 19.05
CA ASP A 265 16.02 0.62 20.21
C ASP A 265 14.90 1.04 21.17
N LYS A 266 13.64 0.84 20.81
CA LYS A 266 12.48 1.28 21.60
C LYS A 266 11.59 0.13 22.00
N THR A 267 11.14 0.17 23.25
CA THR A 267 10.04 -0.66 23.73
C THR A 267 8.71 0.01 23.40
N TYR A 268 7.69 -0.78 23.16
CA TYR A 268 6.31 -0.32 22.95
C TYR A 268 5.33 -1.15 23.76
N GLY A 269 4.19 -0.55 24.07
CA GLY A 269 3.06 -1.24 24.70
C GLY A 269 2.18 -1.95 23.67
N GLU A 270 0.91 -2.18 24.03
CA GLU A 270 -0.01 -2.86 23.12
C GLU A 270 -0.52 -1.90 22.04
N PRO A 271 -0.19 -2.10 20.74
CA PRO A 271 -0.58 -1.20 19.67
C PRO A 271 -2.03 -1.40 19.21
N VAL A 272 -2.58 -2.60 19.42
CA VAL A 272 -3.95 -2.94 19.02
C VAL A 272 -4.53 -3.99 19.94
N TYR A 273 -5.78 -3.82 20.34
CA TYR A 273 -6.54 -4.78 21.12
C TYR A 273 -7.61 -5.40 20.23
N PHE A 274 -7.62 -6.72 20.14
CA PHE A 274 -8.58 -7.46 19.32
C PHE A 274 -9.74 -7.97 20.15
N ASN A 275 -10.94 -7.94 19.58
CA ASN A 275 -12.13 -8.56 20.15
C ASN A 275 -12.90 -9.31 19.04
N GLY A 276 -13.75 -10.26 19.43
CA GLY A 276 -14.56 -11.05 18.51
C GLY A 276 -13.80 -12.23 17.89
N TYR A 277 -13.90 -12.38 16.58
CA TYR A 277 -13.39 -13.54 15.86
C TYR A 277 -11.90 -13.81 16.12
N LEU A 278 -11.58 -14.95 16.69
CA LEU A 278 -10.22 -15.39 17.01
C LEU A 278 -9.35 -14.33 17.74
N ALA A 279 -9.97 -13.48 18.56
CA ALA A 279 -9.30 -12.33 19.17
C ALA A 279 -7.96 -12.69 19.84
N SER A 280 -7.89 -13.78 20.60
CA SER A 280 -6.65 -14.23 21.26
C SER A 280 -5.55 -14.61 20.25
N LEU A 281 -5.89 -15.31 19.17
CA LEU A 281 -4.93 -15.64 18.11
C LEU A 281 -4.47 -14.38 17.36
N GLN A 282 -5.39 -13.47 17.04
CA GLN A 282 -5.07 -12.22 16.35
C GLN A 282 -4.16 -11.33 17.22
N GLN A 283 -4.43 -11.25 18.52
CA GLN A 283 -3.58 -10.55 19.49
C GLN A 283 -2.16 -11.13 19.51
N GLU A 284 -2.06 -12.46 19.50
CA GLU A 284 -0.78 -13.15 19.47
C GLU A 284 -0.04 -12.92 18.15
N LEU A 285 -0.72 -13.01 17.00
CA LEU A 285 -0.13 -12.74 15.67
C LEU A 285 0.38 -11.31 15.54
N ALA A 286 -0.31 -10.33 16.11
CA ALA A 286 0.13 -8.94 16.11
C ALA A 286 1.47 -8.73 16.85
N SER A 287 1.84 -9.63 17.76
CA SER A 287 3.12 -9.62 18.50
C SER A 287 4.23 -10.42 17.83
N VAL A 288 3.92 -11.21 16.79
CA VAL A 288 4.90 -12.01 16.07
C VAL A 288 5.80 -11.10 15.23
N ASP A 289 7.11 -11.24 15.39
CA ASP A 289 8.03 -10.70 14.39
C ASP A 289 7.97 -11.59 13.14
N ILE A 290 7.24 -11.13 12.13
CA ILE A 290 7.04 -11.85 10.88
C ILE A 290 8.37 -12.14 10.15
N ASN A 291 9.44 -11.38 10.44
CA ASN A 291 10.76 -11.63 9.88
C ASN A 291 11.36 -12.95 10.38
N ILE A 292 10.88 -13.49 11.51
CA ILE A 292 11.22 -14.84 11.96
C ILE A 292 10.79 -15.87 10.91
N VAL A 293 9.60 -15.68 10.34
CA VAL A 293 9.01 -16.61 9.38
C VAL A 293 9.53 -16.39 7.97
N LEU A 294 9.55 -15.15 7.54
CA LEU A 294 9.88 -14.82 6.15
C LEU A 294 11.37 -14.59 5.95
N LYS A 295 12.13 -14.32 7.04
CA LYS A 295 13.52 -13.81 6.99
C LYS A 295 13.71 -13.02 5.70
N SER A 296 12.87 -11.99 5.56
CA SER A 296 12.84 -11.16 4.36
C SER A 296 14.21 -10.52 4.21
N VAL A 297 15.08 -11.22 3.51
CA VAL A 297 16.34 -10.68 3.03
C VAL A 297 15.93 -9.53 2.12
N TYR A 298 16.53 -8.37 2.30
CA TYR A 298 16.38 -7.27 1.35
C TYR A 298 16.55 -7.84 -0.06
N TYR A 299 15.66 -7.54 -0.98
CA TYR A 299 15.57 -8.21 -2.28
C TYR A 299 16.91 -8.27 -3.03
N MET A 300 17.72 -7.21 -2.92
CA MET A 300 19.05 -7.16 -3.55
C MET A 300 20.08 -8.09 -2.88
N ASP A 301 19.99 -8.30 -1.57
CA ASP A 301 20.87 -9.25 -0.88
C ASP A 301 20.55 -10.67 -1.32
N MET A 302 19.27 -11.02 -1.44
CA MET A 302 18.85 -12.31 -1.98
C MET A 302 19.33 -12.48 -3.44
N TYR A 303 19.20 -11.48 -4.29
CA TYR A 303 19.66 -11.55 -5.67
C TYR A 303 21.17 -11.73 -5.79
N ASN A 304 21.95 -11.06 -4.95
CA ASN A 304 23.39 -11.30 -4.87
C ASN A 304 23.74 -12.74 -4.45
N ASP A 305 22.93 -13.32 -3.55
CA ASP A 305 23.13 -14.71 -3.11
C ASP A 305 22.77 -15.75 -4.17
N ILE A 306 21.81 -15.46 -5.05
CA ILE A 306 21.26 -16.45 -5.98
C ILE A 306 21.67 -16.25 -7.45
N VAL A 307 22.27 -15.12 -7.80
CA VAL A 307 22.73 -14.86 -9.17
C VAL A 307 23.69 -15.95 -9.64
N GLY A 308 23.45 -16.47 -10.83
CA GLY A 308 24.28 -17.52 -11.44
C GLY A 308 24.10 -18.93 -10.87
N LYS A 309 23.19 -19.15 -9.91
CA LYS A 309 22.83 -20.48 -9.42
C LYS A 309 22.02 -21.25 -10.46
N SER A 310 22.21 -22.57 -10.48
CA SER A 310 21.29 -23.50 -11.13
C SER A 310 19.95 -23.59 -10.37
N ALA A 311 18.95 -24.20 -11.00
CA ALA A 311 17.66 -24.45 -10.34
C ALA A 311 17.83 -25.28 -9.05
N ASP A 312 18.64 -26.33 -9.06
CA ASP A 312 18.87 -27.18 -7.88
C ASP A 312 19.62 -26.43 -6.75
N GLU A 313 20.59 -25.59 -7.09
CA GLU A 313 21.29 -24.77 -6.10
C GLU A 313 20.35 -23.70 -5.51
N TYR A 314 19.46 -23.13 -6.31
CA TYR A 314 18.42 -22.23 -5.80
C TYR A 314 17.43 -22.96 -4.89
N LYS A 315 16.95 -24.14 -5.29
CA LYS A 315 16.12 -24.99 -4.43
C LYS A 315 16.80 -25.28 -3.10
N ALA A 316 18.06 -25.67 -3.12
CA ALA A 316 18.84 -25.90 -1.90
C ALA A 316 18.91 -24.63 -1.03
N TYR A 317 19.16 -23.46 -1.62
CA TYR A 317 19.16 -22.17 -0.95
C TYR A 317 17.83 -21.86 -0.25
N VAL A 318 16.70 -22.14 -0.89
CA VAL A 318 15.36 -21.96 -0.29
C VAL A 318 15.15 -22.92 0.88
N LEU A 319 15.51 -24.21 0.72
CA LEU A 319 15.23 -25.26 1.68
C LEU A 319 16.15 -25.22 2.91
N GLU A 320 17.40 -24.78 2.76
CA GLU A 320 18.40 -24.75 3.82
C GLU A 320 17.94 -23.96 5.07
N ARG A 321 17.12 -22.95 4.87
CA ARG A 321 16.63 -22.07 5.96
C ARG A 321 15.45 -22.66 6.73
N LEU A 322 14.69 -23.57 6.14
CA LEU A 322 13.43 -24.04 6.71
C LEU A 322 13.60 -24.78 8.05
N PRO A 323 14.59 -25.66 8.25
CA PRO A 323 14.77 -26.35 9.53
C PRO A 323 15.01 -25.37 10.69
N SER A 324 15.83 -24.32 10.49
CA SER A 324 16.10 -23.34 11.53
C SER A 324 14.87 -22.51 11.88
N ILE A 325 14.06 -22.08 10.87
CA ILE A 325 12.82 -21.33 11.07
C ILE A 325 11.80 -22.19 11.83
N ARG A 326 11.58 -23.44 11.42
CA ARG A 326 10.66 -24.35 12.10
C ARG A 326 11.08 -24.65 13.55
N LYS A 327 12.39 -24.77 13.81
CA LYS A 327 12.94 -24.93 15.16
C LYS A 327 12.65 -23.70 16.02
N GLU A 328 12.84 -22.50 15.49
CA GLU A 328 12.55 -21.24 16.17
C GLU A 328 11.05 -21.13 16.51
N ILE A 329 10.16 -21.43 15.55
CA ILE A 329 8.73 -21.49 15.78
C ILE A 329 8.40 -22.51 16.88
N ALA A 330 8.96 -23.70 16.83
CA ALA A 330 8.70 -24.77 17.81
C ALA A 330 9.14 -24.36 19.24
N GLN A 331 10.26 -23.66 19.36
CA GLN A 331 10.83 -23.21 20.64
C GLN A 331 10.17 -21.93 21.17
N SER A 332 9.42 -21.21 20.34
CA SER A 332 8.73 -19.97 20.74
C SER A 332 7.72 -20.20 21.85
N GLN A 333 7.32 -19.10 22.53
CA GLN A 333 6.30 -19.13 23.57
C GLN A 333 4.87 -19.04 23.02
N TYR A 334 4.71 -19.07 21.70
CA TYR A 334 3.40 -18.99 21.02
C TYR A 334 2.51 -20.21 21.30
N SER A 335 1.19 -20.01 21.15
CA SER A 335 0.20 -21.10 21.21
C SER A 335 0.40 -22.11 20.07
N ASN A 336 -0.14 -23.34 20.23
CA ASN A 336 -0.11 -24.32 19.16
C ASN A 336 -0.83 -23.83 17.91
N ALA A 337 -1.93 -23.05 18.06
CA ALA A 337 -2.65 -22.45 16.94
C ALA A 337 -1.77 -21.46 16.16
N CYS A 338 -1.05 -20.60 16.87
CA CYS A 338 -0.12 -19.65 16.25
C CYS A 338 1.04 -20.39 15.56
N LYS A 339 1.66 -21.37 16.23
CA LYS A 339 2.73 -22.19 15.65
C LYS A 339 2.29 -22.94 14.39
N GLU A 340 1.10 -23.50 14.39
CA GLU A 340 0.52 -24.16 13.22
C GLU A 340 0.37 -23.17 12.06
N LEU A 341 -0.20 -21.98 12.32
CA LEU A 341 -0.36 -20.96 11.30
C LEU A 341 0.99 -20.45 10.77
N LEU A 342 1.97 -20.22 11.64
CA LEU A 342 3.33 -19.82 11.21
C LEU A 342 3.98 -20.87 10.31
N ASN A 343 3.82 -22.16 10.61
CA ASN A 343 4.32 -23.23 9.73
C ASN A 343 3.60 -23.27 8.37
N ILE A 344 2.29 -23.00 8.34
CA ILE A 344 1.53 -22.85 7.08
C ILE A 344 2.11 -21.67 6.26
N LEU A 345 2.44 -20.54 6.89
CA LEU A 345 3.05 -19.41 6.20
C LEU A 345 4.43 -19.77 5.63
N VAL A 346 5.22 -20.58 6.36
CA VAL A 346 6.50 -21.10 5.87
C VAL A 346 6.30 -21.98 4.64
N ASP A 347 5.31 -22.87 4.66
CA ASP A 347 4.99 -23.74 3.52
C ASP A 347 4.55 -22.92 2.30
N LEU A 348 3.71 -21.91 2.50
CA LEU A 348 3.26 -21.02 1.44
C LEU A 348 4.41 -20.22 0.82
N ASP A 349 5.30 -19.65 1.64
CA ASP A 349 6.47 -18.92 1.17
C ASP A 349 7.42 -19.81 0.37
N ALA A 350 7.74 -20.99 0.91
CA ALA A 350 8.61 -21.94 0.24
C ALA A 350 8.00 -22.42 -1.09
N THR A 351 6.71 -22.72 -1.11
CA THR A 351 5.99 -23.11 -2.34
C THR A 351 6.05 -22.02 -3.39
N GLY A 352 5.79 -20.77 -3.01
CA GLY A 352 5.85 -19.63 -3.93
C GLY A 352 7.25 -19.44 -4.52
N LYS A 353 8.28 -19.50 -3.70
CA LYS A 353 9.69 -19.39 -4.14
C LYS A 353 10.08 -20.51 -5.10
N ILE A 354 9.74 -21.75 -4.79
CA ILE A 354 10.00 -22.91 -5.69
C ILE A 354 9.24 -22.77 -7.01
N ALA A 355 7.99 -22.34 -6.97
CA ALA A 355 7.18 -22.10 -8.16
C ALA A 355 7.78 -21.03 -9.08
N MET A 356 8.46 -20.06 -8.51
CA MET A 356 9.03 -18.90 -9.22
C MET A 356 10.51 -19.05 -9.58
N THR A 357 11.10 -20.24 -9.46
CA THR A 357 12.55 -20.49 -9.64
C THR A 357 13.13 -19.81 -10.88
N GLU A 358 12.57 -20.06 -12.06
CA GLU A 358 13.07 -19.49 -13.31
C GLU A 358 13.04 -17.95 -13.27
N ARG A 359 11.93 -17.40 -12.81
CA ARG A 359 11.75 -15.94 -12.76
C ARG A 359 12.67 -15.28 -11.73
N GLU A 360 12.84 -15.87 -10.55
CA GLU A 360 13.72 -15.33 -9.52
C GLU A 360 15.19 -15.33 -9.97
N LEU A 361 15.66 -16.42 -10.58
CA LEU A 361 17.02 -16.51 -11.11
C LEU A 361 17.25 -15.52 -12.25
N LYS A 362 16.28 -15.35 -13.17
CA LYS A 362 16.34 -14.33 -14.22
C LYS A 362 16.36 -12.92 -13.62
N SER A 363 15.49 -12.64 -12.65
CA SER A 363 15.42 -11.33 -11.99
C SER A 363 16.72 -10.99 -11.25
N ALA A 364 17.34 -11.98 -10.59
CA ALA A 364 18.63 -11.82 -9.95
C ALA A 364 19.73 -11.46 -10.96
N HIS A 365 19.79 -12.17 -12.10
CA HIS A 365 20.74 -11.86 -13.15
C HIS A 365 20.58 -10.44 -13.70
N ILE A 366 19.35 -10.03 -13.99
CA ILE A 366 19.02 -8.69 -14.51
C ILE A 366 19.44 -7.61 -13.51
N ALA A 367 19.04 -7.77 -12.26
CA ALA A 367 19.28 -6.76 -11.23
C ALA A 367 20.76 -6.61 -10.87
N VAL A 368 21.47 -7.71 -10.66
CA VAL A 368 22.88 -7.69 -10.27
C VAL A 368 23.78 -7.17 -11.40
N ASN A 369 23.49 -7.54 -12.66
CA ASN A 369 24.23 -7.08 -13.82
C ASN A 369 23.74 -5.71 -14.35
N LYS A 370 22.72 -5.11 -13.72
CA LYS A 370 22.18 -3.78 -14.07
C LYS A 370 21.84 -3.66 -15.57
N LEU A 371 21.18 -4.69 -16.10
CA LEU A 371 20.81 -4.72 -17.52
C LEU A 371 19.88 -3.55 -17.87
N ASN A 372 20.10 -2.91 -19.02
CA ASN A 372 19.17 -1.93 -19.54
C ASN A 372 17.87 -2.62 -20.04
N ARG A 373 16.89 -1.85 -20.49
CA ARG A 373 15.56 -2.37 -20.87
C ARG A 373 15.65 -3.40 -22.00
N GLU A 374 16.37 -3.08 -23.07
CA GLU A 374 16.52 -3.95 -24.25
C GLU A 374 17.18 -5.28 -23.86
N GLN A 375 18.28 -5.21 -23.10
CA GLN A 375 18.99 -6.38 -22.56
C GLN A 375 18.10 -7.19 -21.60
N THR A 376 17.26 -6.51 -20.80
CA THR A 376 16.32 -7.15 -19.89
C THR A 376 15.28 -7.95 -20.66
N ASP A 377 14.66 -7.33 -21.67
CA ASP A 377 13.63 -7.97 -22.50
C ASP A 377 14.24 -9.16 -23.26
N ASP A 378 15.41 -8.98 -23.88
CA ASP A 378 16.11 -10.05 -24.58
C ASP A 378 16.44 -11.22 -23.64
N TYR A 379 17.07 -10.95 -22.49
CA TYR A 379 17.44 -11.99 -21.54
C TYR A 379 16.20 -12.71 -20.97
N PHE A 380 15.15 -11.96 -20.62
CA PHE A 380 13.95 -12.53 -19.99
C PHE A 380 13.19 -13.46 -20.93
N TYR A 381 13.07 -13.11 -22.22
CA TYR A 381 12.32 -13.90 -23.20
C TYR A 381 13.14 -14.99 -23.88
N ASN A 382 14.44 -14.78 -24.07
CA ASN A 382 15.29 -15.69 -24.84
C ASN A 382 16.14 -16.64 -23.98
N THR A 383 16.25 -16.40 -22.67
CA THR A 383 16.92 -17.33 -21.74
C THR A 383 15.89 -18.26 -21.12
N HIS A 384 16.19 -19.54 -21.09
CA HIS A 384 15.41 -20.54 -20.36
C HIS A 384 16.27 -21.17 -19.28
N ILE A 385 15.68 -21.40 -18.09
CA ILE A 385 16.35 -22.05 -16.97
C ILE A 385 15.65 -23.41 -16.76
N ASP A 386 16.36 -24.46 -17.15
CA ASP A 386 15.84 -25.81 -17.03
C ASP A 386 15.68 -26.25 -15.57
N THR A 387 14.53 -26.84 -15.27
CA THR A 387 14.30 -27.53 -14.01
C THR A 387 14.39 -29.04 -14.25
N PRO A 388 15.24 -29.76 -13.47
CA PRO A 388 15.39 -31.21 -13.62
C PRO A 388 14.05 -31.97 -13.40
N LYS A 389 13.94 -33.16 -13.98
CA LYS A 389 12.80 -34.05 -13.71
C LYS A 389 12.66 -34.29 -12.20
N GLY A 390 11.44 -34.15 -11.66
CA GLY A 390 11.19 -34.28 -10.23
C GLY A 390 11.61 -33.06 -9.39
N TYR A 391 11.97 -31.96 -10.03
CA TYR A 391 12.34 -30.72 -9.35
C TYR A 391 11.30 -30.29 -8.33
N TYR A 392 10.01 -30.37 -8.68
CA TYR A 392 8.87 -29.96 -7.86
C TYR A 392 8.39 -31.01 -6.86
N ASP A 393 9.00 -32.20 -6.80
CA ASP A 393 8.60 -33.26 -5.86
C ASP A 393 8.68 -32.83 -4.40
N ILE A 394 9.51 -31.85 -4.08
CA ILE A 394 9.63 -31.24 -2.75
C ILE A 394 8.33 -30.64 -2.23
N LEU A 395 7.42 -30.23 -3.13
CA LEU A 395 6.13 -29.67 -2.73
C LEU A 395 5.25 -30.66 -1.95
N LYS A 396 5.57 -31.98 -2.00
CA LYS A 396 4.95 -33.00 -1.13
C LYS A 396 5.13 -32.70 0.36
N GLU A 397 6.26 -32.12 0.72
CA GLU A 397 6.58 -31.77 2.11
C GLU A 397 5.76 -30.55 2.59
N PHE A 398 5.19 -29.77 1.69
CA PHE A 398 4.37 -28.60 1.98
C PHE A 398 2.87 -28.89 1.84
N SER A 399 2.44 -30.11 2.19
CA SER A 399 1.04 -30.58 2.02
C SER A 399 0.01 -29.72 2.76
N SER A 400 0.43 -28.91 3.74
CA SER A 400 -0.46 -27.98 4.46
C SER A 400 -1.13 -26.97 3.53
N ILE A 401 -0.53 -26.64 2.36
CA ILE A 401 -1.08 -25.73 1.36
C ILE A 401 -2.40 -26.24 0.75
N ASN A 402 -2.63 -27.56 0.74
CA ASN A 402 -3.88 -28.17 0.26
C ASN A 402 -4.85 -28.49 1.40
N THR A 403 -4.87 -27.70 2.45
CA THR A 403 -5.81 -27.82 3.56
C THR A 403 -6.64 -26.55 3.72
N LEU A 404 -7.84 -26.67 4.31
CA LEU A 404 -8.66 -25.49 4.62
C LEU A 404 -7.93 -24.50 5.55
N LYS A 405 -7.04 -24.96 6.42
CA LYS A 405 -6.27 -24.10 7.31
C LYS A 405 -5.29 -23.19 6.56
N ALA A 406 -4.89 -23.53 5.34
CA ALA A 406 -4.08 -22.65 4.50
C ALA A 406 -4.78 -21.31 4.19
N LEU A 407 -6.12 -21.28 4.24
CA LEU A 407 -6.90 -20.05 4.05
C LEU A 407 -6.65 -18.97 5.13
N TYR A 408 -6.06 -19.33 6.28
CA TYR A 408 -5.58 -18.34 7.25
C TYR A 408 -4.32 -17.61 6.79
N GLY A 409 -3.59 -18.19 5.85
CA GLY A 409 -2.32 -17.62 5.38
C GLY A 409 -2.54 -16.38 4.53
N LYS A 410 -2.03 -15.24 4.99
CA LYS A 410 -2.11 -13.96 4.25
C LYS A 410 -1.51 -14.01 2.85
N TYR A 411 -0.62 -14.96 2.59
CA TYR A 411 0.03 -15.13 1.27
C TYR A 411 -0.62 -16.22 0.42
N TYR A 412 -1.71 -16.84 0.86
CA TYR A 412 -2.29 -17.96 0.14
C TYR A 412 -2.74 -17.59 -1.27
N ALA A 413 -3.40 -16.44 -1.43
CA ALA A 413 -3.81 -15.95 -2.73
C ALA A 413 -2.61 -15.65 -3.64
N SER A 414 -1.57 -15.02 -3.09
CA SER A 414 -0.32 -14.76 -3.81
C SER A 414 0.37 -16.06 -4.21
N THR A 415 0.42 -17.05 -3.31
CA THR A 415 1.01 -18.37 -3.61
C THR A 415 0.25 -19.09 -4.74
N ILE A 416 -1.08 -19.05 -4.74
CA ILE A 416 -1.88 -19.61 -5.85
C ILE A 416 -1.55 -18.92 -7.17
N TYR A 417 -1.42 -17.60 -7.16
CA TYR A 417 -0.99 -16.85 -8.34
C TYR A 417 0.41 -17.26 -8.81
N LEU A 418 1.37 -17.39 -7.90
CA LEU A 418 2.74 -17.80 -8.22
C LEU A 418 2.80 -19.23 -8.77
N ILE A 419 1.99 -20.14 -8.23
CA ILE A 419 1.85 -21.52 -8.73
C ILE A 419 1.38 -21.55 -10.19
N SER A 420 0.60 -20.58 -10.65
CA SER A 420 0.13 -20.52 -12.04
C SER A 420 1.26 -20.33 -13.06
N PHE A 421 2.46 -19.93 -12.63
CA PHE A 421 3.66 -19.85 -13.47
C PHE A 421 4.41 -21.18 -13.62
N LEU A 422 4.05 -22.21 -12.85
CA LEU A 422 4.62 -23.55 -13.05
C LEU A 422 4.25 -24.07 -14.45
N PRO A 423 5.21 -24.61 -15.22
CA PRO A 423 4.90 -25.35 -16.43
C PRO A 423 3.92 -26.49 -16.12
N ASP A 424 2.83 -26.59 -16.90
CA ASP A 424 1.78 -27.59 -16.66
C ASP A 424 1.31 -27.68 -15.20
N SER A 425 1.13 -26.52 -14.55
CA SER A 425 0.95 -26.37 -13.10
C SER A 425 -0.03 -27.35 -12.48
N GLN A 426 -1.18 -27.59 -13.12
CA GLN A 426 -2.16 -28.53 -12.61
C GLN A 426 -1.62 -29.96 -12.57
N LYS A 427 -1.01 -30.43 -13.66
CA LYS A 427 -0.42 -31.77 -13.76
C LYS A 427 0.71 -31.97 -12.76
N VAL A 428 1.62 -30.99 -12.67
CA VAL A 428 2.73 -31.02 -11.71
C VAL A 428 2.21 -31.15 -10.28
N LEU A 429 1.19 -30.36 -9.92
CA LEU A 429 0.61 -30.42 -8.58
C LEU A 429 -0.12 -31.75 -8.33
N GLU A 430 -0.90 -32.26 -9.28
CA GLU A 430 -1.59 -33.55 -9.16
C GLU A 430 -0.61 -34.70 -8.95
N GLU A 431 0.44 -34.76 -9.76
CA GLU A 431 1.50 -35.76 -9.63
C GLU A 431 2.25 -35.65 -8.31
N THR A 432 2.56 -34.40 -7.90
CA THR A 432 3.35 -34.13 -6.71
C THR A 432 2.56 -34.38 -5.43
N LEU A 433 1.32 -33.87 -5.32
CA LEU A 433 0.48 -34.04 -4.13
C LEU A 433 -0.29 -35.37 -4.09
N GLY A 434 -0.23 -36.14 -5.18
CA GLY A 434 -0.94 -37.43 -5.31
C GLY A 434 -2.46 -37.28 -5.37
N THR A 435 -2.96 -36.09 -5.62
CA THR A 435 -4.39 -35.77 -5.72
C THR A 435 -4.62 -34.56 -6.60
N GLY A 436 -5.75 -34.55 -7.31
CA GLY A 436 -6.26 -33.36 -8.03
C GLY A 436 -7.44 -32.72 -7.31
N GLN A 437 -7.63 -33.02 -6.01
CA GLN A 437 -8.75 -32.52 -5.22
C GLN A 437 -8.27 -31.81 -3.95
N GLY A 438 -9.13 -30.97 -3.41
CA GLY A 438 -8.88 -30.26 -2.17
C GLY A 438 -8.90 -28.73 -2.33
N PRO A 439 -8.75 -27.99 -1.24
CA PRO A 439 -8.89 -26.53 -1.22
C PRO A 439 -7.96 -25.80 -2.19
N LEU A 440 -6.74 -26.27 -2.38
CA LEU A 440 -5.80 -25.67 -3.34
C LEU A 440 -6.35 -25.75 -4.77
N PHE A 441 -6.76 -26.93 -5.20
CA PHE A 441 -7.28 -27.15 -6.56
C PHE A 441 -8.61 -26.41 -6.78
N ASP A 442 -9.48 -26.38 -5.77
CA ASP A 442 -10.71 -25.60 -5.82
C ASP A 442 -10.43 -24.11 -5.97
N ASN A 443 -9.45 -23.57 -5.24
CA ASN A 443 -9.10 -22.16 -5.35
C ASN A 443 -8.46 -21.82 -6.71
N ILE A 444 -7.58 -22.67 -7.25
CA ILE A 444 -7.00 -22.48 -8.60
C ILE A 444 -8.12 -22.44 -9.64
N LYS A 445 -9.01 -23.42 -9.61
CA LYS A 445 -10.17 -23.50 -10.51
C LYS A 445 -11.11 -22.31 -10.35
N PHE A 446 -11.45 -21.98 -9.11
CA PHE A 446 -12.31 -20.85 -8.80
C PHE A 446 -11.72 -19.55 -9.36
N ASN A 447 -10.43 -19.27 -9.10
CA ASN A 447 -9.76 -18.08 -9.57
C ASN A 447 -9.80 -17.95 -11.09
N LYS A 448 -9.55 -19.05 -11.82
CA LYS A 448 -9.60 -19.07 -13.28
C LYS A 448 -10.99 -18.67 -13.80
N LEU A 449 -12.04 -19.27 -13.27
CA LEU A 449 -13.43 -19.00 -13.66
C LEU A 449 -13.87 -17.59 -13.23
N TYR A 450 -13.53 -17.20 -12.01
CA TYR A 450 -13.88 -15.89 -11.47
C TYR A 450 -13.24 -14.75 -12.27
N GLN A 451 -11.95 -14.87 -12.65
CA GLN A 451 -11.27 -13.88 -13.49
C GLN A 451 -11.91 -13.77 -14.88
N SER A 452 -12.31 -14.90 -15.48
CA SER A 452 -13.06 -14.90 -16.74
C SER A 452 -14.33 -14.06 -16.62
N ILE A 453 -15.13 -14.30 -15.59
CA ILE A 453 -16.37 -13.56 -15.35
C ILE A 453 -16.08 -12.06 -15.12
N LYS A 454 -15.10 -11.73 -14.28
CA LYS A 454 -14.72 -10.32 -13.97
C LYS A 454 -14.21 -9.58 -15.20
N ASN A 455 -13.67 -10.30 -16.16
CA ASN A 455 -13.26 -9.76 -17.46
C ASN A 455 -14.41 -9.75 -18.49
N PHE A 456 -15.63 -9.70 -18.03
CA PHE A 456 -16.85 -9.65 -18.85
C PHE A 456 -17.01 -10.84 -19.81
N SER A 457 -16.50 -12.02 -19.44
CA SER A 457 -16.68 -13.28 -20.14
C SER A 457 -17.56 -14.19 -19.30
N PRO A 458 -18.89 -14.24 -19.55
CA PRO A 458 -19.79 -15.15 -18.85
C PRO A 458 -19.39 -16.61 -19.01
N LEU A 459 -19.74 -17.43 -18.04
CA LEU A 459 -19.43 -18.88 -18.06
C LEU A 459 -20.05 -19.55 -19.29
N THR A 460 -19.26 -20.40 -19.96
CA THR A 460 -19.73 -21.27 -21.04
C THR A 460 -20.50 -22.48 -20.49
N THR A 461 -21.12 -23.26 -21.36
CA THR A 461 -21.82 -24.50 -20.98
C THR A 461 -20.87 -25.50 -20.31
N GLU A 462 -19.66 -25.64 -20.85
CA GLU A 462 -18.61 -26.51 -20.31
C GLU A 462 -18.16 -26.04 -18.92
N GLN A 463 -17.96 -24.73 -18.75
CA GLN A 463 -17.59 -24.14 -17.47
C GLN A 463 -18.73 -24.27 -16.43
N HIS A 464 -20.00 -24.19 -16.85
CA HIS A 464 -21.10 -24.50 -15.96
C HIS A 464 -21.12 -25.97 -15.51
N ALA A 465 -20.74 -26.94 -16.38
CA ALA A 465 -20.58 -28.30 -15.98
C ALA A 465 -19.42 -28.51 -14.99
N GLU A 466 -18.34 -27.77 -15.16
CA GLU A 466 -17.17 -27.78 -14.27
C GLU A 466 -17.51 -27.34 -12.83
N LEU A 467 -18.53 -26.48 -12.63
CA LEU A 467 -18.95 -26.06 -11.30
C LEU A 467 -19.35 -27.22 -10.38
N LYS A 468 -19.77 -28.36 -10.93
CA LYS A 468 -20.16 -29.55 -10.16
C LYS A 468 -18.97 -30.32 -9.59
N THR A 469 -17.74 -29.98 -10.00
CA THR A 469 -16.52 -30.66 -9.58
C THR A 469 -15.83 -30.04 -8.38
N PHE A 470 -16.37 -28.92 -7.86
CA PHE A 470 -15.88 -28.33 -6.63
C PHE A 470 -16.16 -29.21 -5.41
N SER A 471 -15.20 -29.28 -4.48
CA SER A 471 -15.38 -30.00 -3.22
C SER A 471 -16.36 -29.31 -2.27
N SER A 472 -16.56 -28.00 -2.44
CA SER A 472 -17.53 -27.19 -1.70
C SER A 472 -18.52 -26.49 -2.64
N PRO A 473 -19.83 -26.59 -2.39
CA PRO A 473 -20.85 -25.91 -3.20
C PRO A 473 -20.77 -24.39 -3.16
N VAL A 474 -20.16 -23.82 -2.15
CA VAL A 474 -20.01 -22.35 -1.96
C VAL A 474 -19.32 -21.71 -3.16
N TYR A 475 -18.29 -22.36 -3.71
CA TYR A 475 -17.58 -21.83 -4.88
C TYR A 475 -18.49 -21.76 -6.11
N ALA A 476 -19.25 -22.82 -6.35
CA ALA A 476 -20.21 -22.88 -7.45
C ALA A 476 -21.33 -21.83 -7.29
N GLU A 477 -21.87 -21.70 -6.09
CA GLU A 477 -22.90 -20.69 -5.77
C GLU A 477 -22.40 -19.29 -6.05
N MET A 478 -21.19 -18.95 -5.58
CA MET A 478 -20.59 -17.66 -5.78
C MET A 478 -20.28 -17.36 -7.25
N LEU A 479 -19.72 -18.30 -8.00
CA LEU A 479 -19.48 -18.15 -9.43
C LEU A 479 -20.78 -17.94 -10.20
N ASN A 480 -21.84 -18.70 -9.88
CA ASN A 480 -23.15 -18.52 -10.47
C ASN A 480 -23.75 -17.14 -10.17
N GLN A 481 -23.62 -16.66 -8.92
CA GLN A 481 -24.08 -15.33 -8.53
C GLN A 481 -23.34 -14.23 -9.31
N THR A 482 -21.99 -14.30 -9.30
CA THR A 482 -21.14 -13.33 -10.00
C THR A 482 -21.41 -13.36 -11.52
N ASN A 483 -21.64 -14.54 -12.09
CA ASN A 483 -21.97 -14.70 -13.50
C ASN A 483 -23.31 -14.04 -13.86
N LYS A 484 -24.34 -14.19 -13.03
CA LYS A 484 -25.63 -13.51 -13.21
C LYS A 484 -25.47 -11.98 -13.15
N GLU A 485 -24.67 -11.49 -12.21
CA GLU A 485 -24.42 -10.06 -12.06
C GLU A 485 -23.66 -9.47 -13.26
N ILE A 486 -22.65 -10.18 -13.80
CA ILE A 486 -21.91 -9.70 -14.96
C ILE A 486 -22.78 -9.72 -16.23
N ILE A 487 -23.59 -10.75 -16.44
CA ILE A 487 -24.53 -10.79 -17.56
C ILE A 487 -25.48 -9.60 -17.51
N LYS A 488 -26.05 -9.31 -16.33
CA LYS A 488 -26.91 -8.14 -16.14
C LYS A 488 -26.15 -6.84 -16.43
N LYS A 489 -24.87 -6.74 -15.98
CA LYS A 489 -24.04 -5.56 -16.23
C LYS A 489 -23.75 -5.38 -17.73
N ILE A 490 -23.44 -6.46 -18.45
CA ILE A 490 -23.23 -6.44 -19.91
C ILE A 490 -24.47 -5.90 -20.62
N GLU A 491 -25.67 -6.38 -20.26
CA GLU A 491 -26.92 -5.90 -20.87
C GLU A 491 -27.19 -4.42 -20.56
N LEU A 492 -26.89 -3.96 -19.34
CA LEU A 492 -26.98 -2.54 -18.98
C LEU A 492 -25.97 -1.70 -19.75
N ASN A 493 -24.76 -2.19 -19.95
CA ASN A 493 -23.70 -1.49 -20.67
C ASN A 493 -24.07 -1.22 -22.12
N LYS A 494 -24.82 -2.10 -22.80
CA LYS A 494 -25.31 -1.89 -24.17
C LYS A 494 -26.17 -0.64 -24.34
N ARG A 495 -26.71 -0.09 -23.25
CA ARG A 495 -27.61 1.08 -23.25
C ARG A 495 -26.90 2.37 -22.87
N LYS A 496 -25.64 2.30 -22.45
CA LYS A 496 -24.87 3.47 -22.04
C LYS A 496 -24.41 4.27 -23.25
N THR A 497 -24.27 5.57 -23.05
CA THR A 497 -23.79 6.55 -24.03
C THR A 497 -22.68 7.39 -23.40
N GLY A 498 -22.12 8.33 -24.16
CA GLY A 498 -21.05 9.21 -23.70
C GLY A 498 -19.66 8.72 -24.07
N PHE A 499 -19.55 7.68 -24.88
CA PHE A 499 -18.31 7.18 -25.46
C PHE A 499 -18.50 6.86 -26.93
N THR A 500 -17.40 6.99 -27.69
CA THR A 500 -17.36 6.66 -29.12
C THR A 500 -16.25 5.63 -29.35
N VAL A 501 -16.57 4.58 -30.09
CA VAL A 501 -15.57 3.62 -30.58
C VAL A 501 -15.13 4.03 -31.98
N ASN A 502 -13.86 4.29 -32.15
CA ASN A 502 -13.26 4.74 -33.39
C ASN A 502 -12.35 3.65 -33.98
N GLU A 503 -12.27 3.60 -35.29
CA GLU A 503 -11.29 2.81 -36.03
C GLU A 503 -10.03 3.63 -36.29
N ALA A 504 -8.86 3.03 -36.03
CA ALA A 504 -7.57 3.67 -36.26
C ALA A 504 -7.24 3.85 -37.75
N GLY A 505 -7.97 3.16 -38.63
CA GLY A 505 -7.73 3.16 -40.07
C GLY A 505 -6.59 2.22 -40.51
N GLN A 506 -6.54 1.95 -41.81
CA GLN A 506 -5.43 1.21 -42.46
C GLN A 506 -4.39 2.21 -42.96
N VAL A 507 -3.57 2.70 -42.04
CA VAL A 507 -2.48 3.66 -42.31
C VAL A 507 -1.15 3.05 -41.90
N SER A 508 -0.03 3.62 -42.38
CA SER A 508 1.29 3.22 -41.92
C SER A 508 1.43 3.42 -40.40
N ASN A 509 2.35 2.72 -39.75
CA ASN A 509 2.57 2.87 -38.32
C ASN A 509 3.00 4.30 -37.97
N GLU A 510 3.80 4.95 -38.84
CA GLU A 510 4.27 6.34 -38.69
C GLU A 510 3.12 7.34 -38.74
N ASP A 511 2.12 7.10 -39.59
CA ASP A 511 0.95 7.98 -39.77
C ASP A 511 -0.17 7.70 -38.75
N LEU A 512 -0.06 6.63 -37.96
CA LEU A 512 -1.13 6.18 -37.07
C LEU A 512 -1.54 7.24 -36.06
N PHE A 513 -0.62 7.76 -35.26
CA PHE A 513 -0.94 8.77 -34.26
C PHE A 513 -1.38 10.10 -34.88
N PRO A 514 -0.68 10.63 -35.91
CA PRO A 514 -1.17 11.77 -36.67
C PRO A 514 -2.59 11.57 -37.22
N SER A 515 -2.91 10.40 -37.79
CA SER A 515 -4.24 10.07 -38.29
C SER A 515 -5.31 10.09 -37.20
N ILE A 516 -4.99 9.55 -36.00
CA ILE A 516 -5.91 9.53 -34.86
C ILE A 516 -6.22 10.97 -34.41
N ILE A 517 -5.21 11.78 -34.13
CA ILE A 517 -5.41 13.15 -33.59
C ILE A 517 -5.98 14.11 -34.63
N SER A 518 -5.70 13.89 -35.93
CA SER A 518 -6.24 14.77 -37.00
C SER A 518 -7.77 14.80 -37.06
N LYS A 519 -8.44 13.74 -36.58
CA LYS A 519 -9.91 13.68 -36.49
C LYS A 519 -10.49 14.73 -35.53
N PHE A 520 -9.66 15.24 -34.62
CA PHE A 520 -10.02 16.15 -33.56
C PHE A 520 -9.26 17.47 -33.62
N ARG A 521 -8.80 17.85 -34.83
CA ARG A 521 -8.06 19.10 -35.03
C ARG A 521 -8.90 20.31 -34.65
N GLY A 522 -8.29 21.28 -34.00
CA GLY A 522 -8.97 22.47 -33.48
C GLY A 522 -9.40 22.33 -32.01
N HIS A 523 -9.31 21.13 -31.44
CA HIS A 523 -9.61 20.86 -30.03
C HIS A 523 -8.36 20.55 -29.23
N THR A 524 -8.37 20.85 -27.94
CA THR A 524 -7.34 20.36 -27.01
C THR A 524 -7.62 18.92 -26.62
N LEU A 525 -6.61 18.04 -26.70
CA LEU A 525 -6.81 16.61 -26.40
C LEU A 525 -6.08 16.21 -25.11
N LEU A 526 -6.75 15.42 -24.27
CA LEU A 526 -6.09 14.58 -23.27
C LEU A 526 -6.04 13.16 -23.80
N VAL A 527 -4.86 12.70 -24.19
CA VAL A 527 -4.65 11.34 -24.71
C VAL A 527 -4.16 10.44 -23.57
N ASP A 528 -4.89 9.36 -23.29
CA ASP A 528 -4.55 8.33 -22.28
C ASP A 528 -4.19 7.01 -23.00
N PHE A 529 -2.93 6.61 -22.89
CA PHE A 529 -2.49 5.27 -23.25
C PHE A 529 -2.73 4.34 -22.07
N TRP A 530 -3.66 3.41 -22.20
CA TRP A 530 -4.11 2.57 -21.11
C TRP A 530 -4.35 1.11 -21.50
N ALA A 531 -4.65 0.25 -20.53
CA ALA A 531 -5.08 -1.12 -20.79
C ALA A 531 -6.14 -1.59 -19.77
N THR A 532 -6.98 -2.55 -20.15
CA THR A 532 -8.04 -3.08 -19.29
C THR A 532 -7.50 -3.79 -18.04
N TRP A 533 -6.34 -4.39 -18.12
CA TRP A 533 -5.62 -5.05 -17.03
C TRP A 533 -4.84 -4.08 -16.12
N CYS A 534 -4.67 -2.82 -16.53
CA CYS A 534 -3.90 -1.81 -15.80
C CYS A 534 -4.69 -1.26 -14.61
N GLY A 535 -4.37 -1.70 -13.41
CA GLY A 535 -4.97 -1.22 -12.16
C GLY A 535 -4.82 0.29 -11.95
N PRO A 536 -3.59 0.86 -12.03
CA PRO A 536 -3.37 2.31 -11.94
C PRO A 536 -4.18 3.13 -12.95
N CYS A 537 -4.33 2.64 -14.20
CA CYS A 537 -5.15 3.32 -15.22
C CYS A 537 -6.62 3.43 -14.77
N ARG A 538 -7.17 2.33 -14.26
CA ARG A 538 -8.56 2.30 -13.78
C ARG A 538 -8.79 3.21 -12.58
N THR A 539 -7.80 3.33 -11.70
CA THR A 539 -7.83 4.26 -10.57
C THR A 539 -7.78 5.71 -11.05
N ALA A 540 -6.88 6.03 -11.96
CA ALA A 540 -6.76 7.36 -12.56
C ALA A 540 -8.04 7.78 -13.30
N ASN A 541 -8.64 6.88 -14.09
CA ASN A 541 -9.91 7.14 -14.79
C ASN A 541 -11.07 7.50 -13.85
N LYS A 542 -11.09 6.93 -12.64
CA LYS A 542 -12.05 7.34 -11.61
C LYS A 542 -11.69 8.70 -10.99
N ALA A 543 -10.41 8.94 -10.75
CA ALA A 543 -9.93 10.17 -10.12
C ALA A 543 -10.17 11.41 -10.96
N ILE A 544 -10.13 11.30 -12.30
CA ILE A 544 -10.35 12.44 -13.22
C ILE A 544 -11.82 12.78 -13.45
N LEU A 545 -12.79 11.97 -13.00
CA LEU A 545 -14.21 12.23 -13.25
C LEU A 545 -14.68 13.62 -12.77
N PRO A 546 -14.31 14.10 -11.55
CA PRO A 546 -14.69 15.45 -11.11
C PRO A 546 -14.11 16.54 -12.02
N MET A 547 -12.87 16.40 -12.48
CA MET A 547 -12.23 17.32 -13.42
C MET A 547 -12.98 17.35 -14.76
N LYS A 548 -13.38 16.19 -15.29
CA LYS A 548 -14.16 16.10 -16.52
C LYS A 548 -15.50 16.84 -16.41
N GLU A 549 -16.16 16.72 -15.27
CA GLU A 549 -17.42 17.45 -15.03
C GLU A 549 -17.17 18.95 -14.88
N GLU A 550 -16.09 19.36 -14.21
CA GLU A 550 -15.72 20.78 -14.08
C GLU A 550 -15.38 21.41 -15.44
N LEU A 551 -14.72 20.67 -16.32
CA LEU A 551 -14.24 21.15 -17.62
C LEU A 551 -15.18 20.80 -18.79
N LYS A 552 -16.41 20.34 -18.52
CA LYS A 552 -17.33 19.83 -19.55
C LYS A 552 -17.75 20.86 -20.61
N ASP A 553 -17.74 22.15 -20.26
CA ASP A 553 -18.10 23.25 -21.16
C ASP A 553 -16.88 23.81 -21.89
N MET A 554 -15.70 23.22 -21.69
CA MET A 554 -14.46 23.59 -22.37
C MET A 554 -14.22 22.72 -23.60
N ASP A 555 -13.48 23.26 -24.55
CA ASP A 555 -13.17 22.59 -25.81
C ASP A 555 -12.04 21.55 -25.65
N ILE A 556 -12.33 20.49 -24.88
CA ILE A 556 -11.42 19.41 -24.55
C ILE A 556 -12.00 18.07 -24.96
N ILE A 557 -11.25 17.28 -25.71
CA ILE A 557 -11.59 15.90 -26.04
C ILE A 557 -10.70 14.94 -25.25
N TYR A 558 -11.34 13.94 -24.64
CA TYR A 558 -10.68 12.87 -23.91
C TYR A 558 -10.54 11.66 -24.83
N LEU A 559 -9.31 11.33 -25.20
CA LEU A 559 -8.98 10.29 -26.17
C LEU A 559 -8.23 9.15 -25.50
N TYR A 560 -8.69 7.92 -25.68
CA TYR A 560 -8.17 6.72 -25.04
C TYR A 560 -7.65 5.74 -26.08
N ILE A 561 -6.38 5.36 -25.96
CA ILE A 561 -5.73 4.40 -26.88
C ILE A 561 -5.31 3.16 -26.10
N THR A 562 -5.68 1.98 -26.62
CA THR A 562 -5.28 0.69 -26.05
C THR A 562 -4.89 -0.29 -27.14
N GLY A 563 -4.06 -1.29 -26.79
CA GLY A 563 -3.68 -2.40 -27.67
C GLY A 563 -4.55 -3.65 -27.50
N GLU A 564 -4.26 -4.69 -28.27
CA GLU A 564 -4.98 -5.98 -28.25
C GLU A 564 -4.75 -6.80 -26.98
N THR A 565 -3.76 -6.46 -26.17
CA THR A 565 -3.60 -7.01 -24.82
C THR A 565 -4.80 -6.69 -23.91
N SER A 566 -5.62 -5.71 -24.31
CA SER A 566 -6.96 -5.48 -23.77
C SER A 566 -7.97 -6.31 -24.59
N PRO A 567 -8.49 -7.45 -24.09
CA PRO A 567 -9.43 -8.29 -24.82
C PRO A 567 -10.67 -7.49 -25.25
N LYS A 568 -11.12 -7.68 -26.48
CA LYS A 568 -12.18 -6.86 -27.10
C LYS A 568 -13.44 -6.77 -26.22
N GLY A 569 -13.99 -7.91 -25.79
CA GLY A 569 -15.22 -7.92 -24.98
C GLY A 569 -15.05 -7.25 -23.61
N THR A 570 -13.88 -7.37 -22.98
CA THR A 570 -13.55 -6.67 -21.73
C THR A 570 -13.49 -5.16 -21.98
N TRP A 571 -12.78 -4.76 -23.02
CA TRP A 571 -12.60 -3.36 -23.39
C TRP A 571 -13.95 -2.69 -23.73
N GLU A 572 -14.77 -3.31 -24.61
CA GLU A 572 -16.09 -2.80 -24.99
C GLU A 572 -17.01 -2.59 -23.78
N ASN A 573 -16.91 -3.42 -22.76
CA ASN A 573 -17.69 -3.26 -21.54
C ASN A 573 -17.09 -2.24 -20.57
N MET A 574 -15.77 -2.09 -20.50
CA MET A 574 -15.13 -1.14 -19.59
C MET A 574 -15.27 0.31 -20.04
N ILE A 575 -15.16 0.57 -21.35
CA ILE A 575 -15.24 1.93 -21.90
C ILE A 575 -16.61 2.59 -21.69
N THR A 576 -17.65 1.80 -21.46
CA THR A 576 -19.00 2.34 -21.18
C THR A 576 -19.06 3.21 -19.91
N ASP A 577 -18.07 3.07 -19.02
CA ASP A 577 -17.90 3.89 -17.81
C ASP A 577 -16.80 4.95 -17.97
N ILE A 578 -16.20 5.06 -19.19
CA ILE A 578 -15.10 5.98 -19.49
C ILE A 578 -15.52 6.84 -20.67
N HIS A 579 -16.13 8.00 -20.40
CA HIS A 579 -16.63 8.89 -21.44
C HIS A 579 -15.48 9.48 -22.27
N GLY A 580 -15.61 9.48 -23.59
CA GLY A 580 -14.64 10.01 -24.55
C GLY A 580 -14.50 9.16 -25.80
N GLU A 581 -13.42 9.39 -26.53
CA GLU A 581 -13.12 8.79 -27.83
C GLU A 581 -12.15 7.63 -27.64
N HIS A 582 -12.51 6.43 -28.08
CA HIS A 582 -11.74 5.19 -27.84
C HIS A 582 -11.20 4.57 -29.10
N PHE A 583 -9.93 4.22 -29.07
CA PHE A 583 -9.23 3.49 -30.12
C PHE A 583 -8.62 2.21 -29.55
N ARG A 584 -8.86 1.08 -30.21
CA ARG A 584 -8.21 -0.19 -29.94
C ARG A 584 -7.38 -0.58 -31.14
N VAL A 585 -6.06 -0.43 -31.03
CA VAL A 585 -5.09 -0.65 -32.10
C VAL A 585 -4.55 -2.08 -32.05
N THR A 586 -3.97 -2.57 -33.18
CA THR A 586 -3.33 -3.88 -33.23
C THR A 586 -2.08 -3.95 -32.33
N ASN A 587 -1.59 -5.16 -32.04
CA ASN A 587 -0.37 -5.32 -31.25
C ASN A 587 0.85 -4.69 -31.95
N GLU A 588 0.93 -4.76 -33.26
CA GLU A 588 1.99 -4.14 -34.04
C GLU A 588 1.93 -2.60 -33.93
N GLN A 589 0.77 -2.01 -34.18
CA GLN A 589 0.53 -0.58 -34.02
C GLN A 589 0.81 -0.10 -32.59
N TRP A 590 0.37 -0.87 -31.59
CA TRP A 590 0.64 -0.58 -30.19
C TRP A 590 2.14 -0.56 -29.90
N SER A 591 2.88 -1.59 -30.33
CA SER A 591 4.32 -1.69 -30.11
C SER A 591 5.07 -0.54 -30.78
N PHE A 592 4.64 -0.15 -31.98
CA PHE A 592 5.19 1.02 -32.67
C PHE A 592 4.95 2.32 -31.86
N LEU A 593 3.72 2.58 -31.39
CA LEU A 593 3.41 3.77 -30.60
C LEU A 593 4.25 3.81 -29.32
N MET A 594 4.34 2.68 -28.59
CA MET A 594 5.13 2.58 -27.37
C MET A 594 6.60 2.91 -27.61
N SER A 595 7.19 2.39 -28.70
CA SER A 595 8.58 2.63 -29.07
C SER A 595 8.80 4.05 -29.56
N ASN A 596 8.01 4.50 -30.55
CA ASN A 596 8.15 5.81 -31.20
C ASN A 596 8.05 6.97 -30.21
N PHE A 597 7.13 6.86 -29.25
CA PHE A 597 6.96 7.84 -28.21
C PHE A 597 7.73 7.52 -26.92
N ASN A 598 8.61 6.51 -26.90
CA ASN A 598 9.33 6.07 -25.69
C ASN A 598 8.39 5.96 -24.48
N ILE A 599 7.26 5.26 -24.64
CA ILE A 599 6.28 5.01 -23.56
C ILE A 599 6.73 3.76 -22.82
N GLN A 600 7.17 3.93 -21.57
CA GLN A 600 7.72 2.85 -20.75
C GLN A 600 6.66 2.02 -20.01
N GLY A 601 5.42 2.47 -20.01
CA GLY A 601 4.32 1.78 -19.33
C GLY A 601 3.00 2.56 -19.40
N VAL A 602 1.95 1.96 -18.88
CA VAL A 602 0.62 2.56 -18.79
C VAL A 602 0.22 2.76 -17.32
N PRO A 603 -0.52 3.86 -16.98
CA PRO A 603 -0.99 4.88 -17.90
C PRO A 603 0.12 5.81 -18.37
N THR A 604 0.01 6.33 -19.59
CA THR A 604 0.82 7.45 -20.07
C THR A 604 -0.10 8.48 -20.70
N TYR A 605 0.09 9.73 -20.34
CA TYR A 605 -0.76 10.85 -20.74
C TYR A 605 -0.02 11.81 -21.65
N PHE A 606 -0.69 12.23 -22.75
CA PHE A 606 -0.28 13.37 -23.55
C PHE A 606 -1.33 14.45 -23.49
N VAL A 607 -0.91 15.71 -23.52
CA VAL A 607 -1.77 16.83 -23.86
C VAL A 607 -1.37 17.33 -25.23
N VAL A 608 -2.36 17.44 -26.13
CA VAL A 608 -2.17 17.90 -27.51
C VAL A 608 -2.93 19.19 -27.68
N ASP A 609 -2.27 20.23 -28.24
CA ASP A 609 -2.90 21.52 -28.50
C ASP A 609 -3.82 21.47 -29.76
N PRO A 610 -4.63 22.50 -30.03
CA PRO A 610 -5.52 22.54 -31.19
C PRO A 610 -4.82 22.40 -32.55
N GLU A 611 -3.54 22.76 -32.64
CA GLU A 611 -2.70 22.62 -33.83
C GLU A 611 -2.19 21.19 -34.04
N GLY A 612 -2.33 20.31 -33.01
CA GLY A 612 -1.89 18.92 -33.05
C GLY A 612 -0.49 18.67 -32.48
N ASN A 613 0.10 19.63 -31.74
CA ASN A 613 1.41 19.45 -31.12
C ASN A 613 1.26 18.86 -29.71
N ILE A 614 2.13 17.91 -29.37
CA ILE A 614 2.20 17.36 -28.02
C ILE A 614 2.90 18.40 -27.12
N THR A 615 2.14 19.01 -26.18
CA THR A 615 2.63 20.05 -25.27
C THR A 615 3.04 19.51 -23.91
N PHE A 616 2.54 18.32 -23.55
CA PHE A 616 2.86 17.64 -22.29
C PHE A 616 2.88 16.13 -22.50
N LYS A 617 3.77 15.45 -21.76
CA LYS A 617 3.86 13.99 -21.74
C LYS A 617 4.28 13.52 -20.35
N GLN A 618 3.57 12.53 -19.79
CA GLN A 618 3.87 11.95 -18.48
C GLN A 618 3.51 10.47 -18.44
N THR A 619 4.47 9.63 -18.06
CA THR A 619 4.22 8.23 -17.69
C THR A 619 3.85 8.17 -16.20
N GLY A 620 2.80 7.42 -15.87
CA GLY A 620 2.13 7.45 -14.57
C GLY A 620 1.10 8.58 -14.49
N PHE A 621 0.22 8.48 -13.49
CA PHE A 621 -0.81 9.50 -13.26
C PHE A 621 -0.20 10.73 -12.58
N PRO A 622 -0.21 11.92 -13.22
CA PRO A 622 0.44 13.12 -12.67
C PRO A 622 -0.37 13.82 -11.58
N GLY A 623 -1.57 13.32 -11.28
CA GLY A 623 -2.56 13.99 -10.43
C GLY A 623 -3.50 14.92 -11.21
N VAL A 624 -4.68 15.15 -10.62
CA VAL A 624 -5.77 15.92 -11.26
C VAL A 624 -5.36 17.36 -11.51
N ASP A 625 -4.72 18.01 -10.53
CA ASP A 625 -4.33 19.42 -10.61
C ASP A 625 -3.31 19.67 -11.72
N THR A 626 -2.30 18.80 -11.82
CA THR A 626 -1.31 18.88 -12.91
C THR A 626 -1.96 18.67 -14.28
N MET A 627 -2.85 17.68 -14.41
CA MET A 627 -3.58 17.47 -15.67
C MET A 627 -4.38 18.70 -16.08
N LYS A 628 -5.14 19.25 -15.14
CA LYS A 628 -5.95 20.46 -15.37
C LYS A 628 -5.09 21.64 -15.79
N GLU A 629 -3.97 21.87 -15.10
CA GLU A 629 -3.03 22.94 -15.43
C GLU A 629 -2.50 22.80 -16.86
N GLN A 630 -2.10 21.59 -17.27
CA GLN A 630 -1.53 21.36 -18.60
C GLN A 630 -2.58 21.50 -19.71
N LEU A 631 -3.83 21.05 -19.48
CA LEU A 631 -4.95 21.27 -20.39
C LEU A 631 -5.23 22.75 -20.61
N MET A 632 -5.30 23.53 -19.51
CA MET A 632 -5.53 24.98 -19.58
C MET A 632 -4.41 25.71 -20.31
N LYS A 633 -3.15 25.29 -20.14
CA LYS A 633 -2.01 25.87 -20.87
C LYS A 633 -2.08 25.57 -22.37
N ALA A 634 -2.53 24.37 -22.77
CA ALA A 634 -2.65 23.99 -24.17
C ALA A 634 -3.78 24.71 -24.90
N MET A 635 -4.89 25.02 -24.20
CA MET A 635 -6.02 25.79 -24.75
C MET A 635 -5.71 27.27 -25.00
N ASN A 636 -4.74 27.84 -24.27
CA ASN A 636 -4.40 29.27 -24.37
C ASN A 636 -3.25 29.54 -25.33
N LYS A 637 -2.82 28.56 -26.11
CA LYS A 637 -1.84 28.70 -27.18
C LYS A 637 -2.54 28.93 -28.50
#